data_d8bee2f2af849f1fb5242f3f03f454cc
#
_entry.id   d8bee2f2af849f1fb5242f3f03f454cc
#
_cell.length_a   1.000
_cell.length_b   1.000
_cell.length_c   1.000
_cell.angle_alpha   90.00
_cell.angle_beta   90.00
_cell.angle_gamma   90.00
#
_symmetry.space_group_name_H-M   'P 1'
#
loop_
_entity.id
_entity.type
_entity.pdbx_description
1 polymer ?
#
loop_
_entity_poly.entity_id
_entity_poly.type
_entity_poly.pdbx_seq_one_letter_code
_entity_poly.pdbx_strand_id
1 'polypeptide(L)'
;MRTFEYKKKQHGNNQANSQDQQKQQWQEVQKLRKQRKEEDILVGERGGFQGFDQWDFKELPIVQHKQEILYCVENYSCVVVIAETGSGKTTKIPQYLVEAGYAINGKKIGVSQPRRIAAISIANRVAQEMGCIIGQEVGYSVRFDDNCDDELTQIKYMTDGMLINQILNDPLLSEYSVLMIDDIHERSINTDILLGLLKKIRRKNPQLKLVISSATIDAESISNFFQERVVDPKTNQVVANLTSQILYIEGRQFPVDIYYLKENTRNYVVKAVQVALEIIRTPDKKGDILIFLTGQEEIEAFIEIIQKNFIGDAERQNLKILPLYSGLPLEDQMEVFKPCESYVRKIIVSTNIAESSITISGVVYVIDTLFHKINYYDFKRGFENLLVVPISKAAAKQRAGRAGRVQRGECYRLCTKEQFVQLYDNSTPEILRCDLSTFILQIKTLGVGDVTNFELIQQPNENAYAKALEQLYALKVIDKQCNLTQEIGHKICDFNLETKLGVLLLNSFKDDFGCSQQMLVLCAMLSLQGQVFYNGFDPATILKQKKKLGAKEGDHITLINIFLAFNHLKSQQARQGFCNDHKLNIKSLNMAVKIHDQLCKQVKRMGLKVNNSEDDIEGILRALVTAFFMNVAQLQPDGSYRNLRNKEILFLHPTSILNINFPQWVIYSEVVFSTKYYMREVSEVDPKWLLELANHYFEDQRLKQAEQKHGKEIIAQNDYEKNKQKIEEEKQKDPVMGRFNIFKRKRPTNVIGRDDDKEQEGSEKIQKKFKINLPPSKPQNKNLLSFAQDDEEEEEYNVEESDDNIKETE
;
A
#
# COMPACT_ATOMS: atom_id res chain seq x y z
N MET A 1 -21.15 6.63 -59.90
CA MET A 1 -21.79 5.53 -59.14
C MET A 1 -21.13 4.17 -59.34
N ARG A 2 -20.60 3.78 -60.50
CA ARG A 2 -19.96 2.44 -60.68
C ARG A 2 -18.55 2.27 -60.01
N THR A 3 -17.82 3.32 -59.68
CA THR A 3 -16.50 3.28 -59.09
C THR A 3 -16.54 3.15 -57.53
N PHE A 4 -17.68 3.48 -56.94
CA PHE A 4 -17.83 3.36 -55.46
C PHE A 4 -18.25 1.95 -55.02
N GLU A 5 -18.96 1.22 -55.87
CA GLU A 5 -19.38 -0.17 -55.57
C GLU A 5 -18.17 -1.15 -55.69
N TYR A 6 -17.19 -0.87 -56.56
CA TYR A 6 -16.06 -1.74 -56.73
C TYR A 6 -15.07 -1.66 -55.52
N LYS A 7 -14.92 -0.46 -54.91
CA LYS A 7 -14.12 -0.30 -53.67
C LYS A 7 -14.77 -0.91 -52.45
N LYS A 8 -16.10 -0.88 -52.36
CA LYS A 8 -16.85 -1.54 -51.24
C LYS A 8 -16.73 -3.07 -51.32
N LYS A 9 -16.74 -3.67 -52.52
CA LYS A 9 -16.55 -5.13 -52.66
C LYS A 9 -15.14 -5.60 -52.37
N GLN A 10 -14.08 -4.81 -52.67
CA GLN A 10 -12.70 -5.16 -52.33
C GLN A 10 -12.43 -5.03 -50.81
N HIS A 11 -13.00 -4.03 -50.14
CA HIS A 11 -12.84 -3.91 -48.69
C HIS A 11 -13.62 -4.99 -47.93
N GLY A 12 -14.80 -5.36 -48.37
CA GLY A 12 -15.60 -6.44 -47.77
C GLY A 12 -14.93 -7.82 -47.94
N ASN A 13 -14.31 -8.11 -49.08
CA ASN A 13 -13.64 -9.38 -49.32
C ASN A 13 -12.32 -9.51 -48.52
N ASN A 14 -11.59 -8.42 -48.27
CA ASN A 14 -10.38 -8.47 -47.46
C ASN A 14 -10.69 -8.65 -45.96
N GLN A 15 -11.78 -8.10 -45.46
CA GLN A 15 -12.21 -8.32 -44.08
C GLN A 15 -12.77 -9.74 -43.87
N ALA A 16 -13.55 -10.29 -44.83
CA ALA A 16 -14.05 -11.65 -44.76
C ALA A 16 -12.89 -12.68 -44.81
N ASN A 17 -11.92 -12.49 -45.66
CA ASN A 17 -10.73 -13.35 -45.73
C ASN A 17 -9.88 -13.30 -44.45
N SER A 18 -9.77 -12.14 -43.79
CA SER A 18 -9.04 -12.02 -42.52
C SER A 18 -9.77 -12.70 -41.37
N GLN A 19 -11.08 -12.62 -41.32
CA GLN A 19 -11.90 -13.30 -40.31
C GLN A 19 -11.91 -14.82 -40.50
N ASP A 20 -11.92 -15.30 -41.73
CA ASP A 20 -11.82 -16.74 -41.99
C ASP A 20 -10.44 -17.31 -41.70
N GLN A 21 -9.38 -16.58 -41.96
CA GLN A 21 -8.02 -16.94 -41.56
C GLN A 21 -7.85 -16.94 -40.06
N GLN A 22 -8.44 -15.96 -39.35
CA GLN A 22 -8.46 -15.91 -37.89
C GLN A 22 -9.22 -17.09 -37.28
N LYS A 23 -10.38 -17.48 -37.86
CA LYS A 23 -11.12 -18.65 -37.43
C LYS A 23 -10.36 -19.95 -37.66
N GLN A 24 -9.66 -20.08 -38.78
CA GLN A 24 -8.83 -21.25 -39.06
C GLN A 24 -7.66 -21.39 -38.11
N GLN A 25 -6.92 -20.31 -37.83
CA GLN A 25 -5.84 -20.29 -36.85
C GLN A 25 -6.36 -20.63 -35.44
N TRP A 26 -7.53 -20.09 -35.05
CA TRP A 26 -8.15 -20.41 -33.78
C TRP A 26 -8.58 -21.89 -33.67
N GLN A 27 -9.09 -22.48 -34.75
CA GLN A 27 -9.42 -23.91 -34.82
C GLN A 27 -8.18 -24.80 -34.71
N GLU A 28 -7.07 -24.34 -35.28
CA GLU A 28 -5.77 -25.03 -35.21
C GLU A 28 -5.18 -24.99 -33.78
N VAL A 29 -5.26 -23.83 -33.13
CA VAL A 29 -4.91 -23.68 -31.71
C VAL A 29 -5.79 -24.55 -30.79
N GLN A 30 -7.09 -24.66 -31.08
CA GLN A 30 -8.01 -25.53 -30.33
C GLN A 30 -7.66 -27.03 -30.54
N LYS A 31 -7.20 -27.39 -31.75
CA LYS A 31 -6.78 -28.73 -32.09
C LYS A 31 -5.48 -29.12 -31.37
N LEU A 32 -4.52 -28.20 -31.33
CA LEU A 32 -3.28 -28.34 -30.55
C LEU A 32 -3.55 -28.40 -29.03
N ARG A 33 -4.54 -27.64 -28.53
CA ARG A 33 -4.99 -27.70 -27.12
C ARG A 33 -5.59 -29.06 -26.78
N LYS A 34 -6.37 -29.65 -27.68
CA LYS A 34 -6.92 -31.00 -27.48
C LYS A 34 -5.81 -32.06 -27.44
N GLN A 35 -4.86 -31.97 -28.36
CA GLN A 35 -3.73 -32.90 -28.41
C GLN A 35 -2.86 -32.80 -27.16
N ARG A 36 -2.54 -31.59 -26.67
CA ARG A 36 -1.79 -31.41 -25.41
C ARG A 36 -2.55 -31.91 -24.19
N LYS A 37 -3.86 -31.68 -24.09
CA LYS A 37 -4.68 -32.30 -23.04
C LYS A 37 -4.64 -33.82 -23.01
N GLU A 38 -4.55 -34.43 -24.16
CA GLU A 38 -4.42 -35.89 -24.28
C GLU A 38 -3.01 -36.37 -23.90
N GLU A 39 -1.96 -35.59 -24.19
CA GLU A 39 -0.58 -35.84 -23.78
C GLU A 39 -0.37 -35.60 -22.26
N ASP A 40 -0.96 -34.56 -21.66
CA ASP A 40 -0.88 -34.29 -20.22
C ASP A 40 -1.63 -35.32 -19.37
N ILE A 41 -2.67 -35.96 -19.91
CA ILE A 41 -3.37 -37.08 -19.24
C ILE A 41 -2.48 -38.36 -19.24
N LEU A 42 -1.55 -38.49 -20.17
CA LEU A 42 -0.60 -39.62 -20.25
C LEU A 42 0.65 -39.43 -19.36
N VAL A 43 0.97 -38.19 -18.93
CA VAL A 43 2.04 -37.85 -17.99
C VAL A 43 1.45 -37.62 -16.58
N GLY A 44 0.87 -38.70 -16.06
CA GLY A 44 0.31 -38.72 -14.72
C GLY A 44 1.27 -38.21 -13.63
N GLU A 45 0.70 -37.51 -12.64
CA GLU A 45 1.31 -37.15 -11.37
C GLU A 45 2.23 -35.91 -11.36
N ARG A 46 1.63 -34.73 -11.47
CA ARG A 46 2.12 -33.55 -10.74
C ARG A 46 0.94 -32.85 -10.07
N GLY A 47 1.00 -32.76 -8.73
CA GLY A 47 -0.02 -32.34 -7.79
C GLY A 47 -0.92 -31.20 -8.27
N GLY A 48 -1.98 -31.55 -8.95
CA GLY A 48 -3.10 -30.67 -9.20
C GLY A 48 -3.88 -30.48 -7.90
N PHE A 49 -4.24 -29.25 -7.58
CA PHE A 49 -5.18 -28.95 -6.51
C PHE A 49 -6.52 -29.62 -6.79
N GLN A 50 -6.73 -30.81 -6.21
CA GLN A 50 -8.03 -31.46 -6.16
C GLN A 50 -8.88 -30.69 -5.14
N GLY A 51 -10.05 -30.21 -5.58
CA GLY A 51 -11.08 -29.72 -4.66
C GLY A 51 -11.67 -28.33 -4.91
N PHE A 52 -11.76 -27.91 -6.17
CA PHE A 52 -12.73 -26.85 -6.50
C PHE A 52 -13.94 -27.52 -7.16
N ASP A 53 -15.07 -27.50 -6.45
CA ASP A 53 -16.35 -27.88 -7.01
C ASP A 53 -16.56 -27.14 -8.32
N GLN A 54 -17.16 -27.85 -9.30
CA GLN A 54 -17.59 -27.29 -10.57
C GLN A 54 -18.59 -26.16 -10.30
N TRP A 55 -18.09 -24.94 -10.12
CA TRP A 55 -18.91 -23.74 -10.14
C TRP A 55 -19.51 -23.65 -11.55
N ASP A 56 -20.81 -23.54 -11.60
CA ASP A 56 -21.51 -23.41 -12.87
C ASP A 56 -21.22 -22.03 -13.47
N PHE A 57 -20.15 -21.94 -14.29
CA PHE A 57 -19.63 -20.71 -14.89
C PHE A 57 -20.65 -20.01 -15.79
N LYS A 58 -21.77 -20.66 -16.09
CA LYS A 58 -22.88 -20.12 -16.88
C LYS A 58 -23.71 -19.08 -16.13
N GLU A 59 -23.54 -18.98 -14.81
CA GLU A 59 -24.35 -18.10 -13.96
C GLU A 59 -23.71 -16.74 -13.66
N LEU A 60 -22.43 -16.48 -14.02
CA LEU A 60 -21.82 -15.18 -13.78
C LEU A 60 -22.52 -14.09 -14.61
N PRO A 61 -22.89 -12.94 -14.01
CA PRO A 61 -23.60 -11.85 -14.70
C PRO A 61 -22.94 -11.42 -16.00
N ILE A 62 -21.61 -11.34 -16.03
CA ILE A 62 -20.83 -10.91 -17.20
C ILE A 62 -21.03 -11.80 -18.43
N VAL A 63 -21.43 -13.07 -18.25
CA VAL A 63 -21.56 -14.03 -19.36
C VAL A 63 -22.68 -13.63 -20.32
N GLN A 64 -23.76 -13.06 -19.79
CA GLN A 64 -24.90 -12.59 -20.60
C GLN A 64 -24.53 -11.39 -21.46
N HIS A 65 -23.52 -10.60 -21.04
CA HIS A 65 -23.08 -9.38 -21.72
C HIS A 65 -21.86 -9.57 -22.63
N LYS A 66 -21.46 -10.83 -22.91
CA LYS A 66 -20.28 -11.14 -23.75
C LYS A 66 -20.31 -10.42 -25.11
N GLN A 67 -21.44 -10.47 -25.81
CA GLN A 67 -21.58 -9.86 -27.14
C GLN A 67 -21.50 -8.33 -27.08
N GLU A 68 -22.11 -7.72 -26.07
CA GLU A 68 -22.06 -6.27 -25.85
C GLU A 68 -20.65 -5.79 -25.55
N ILE A 69 -19.91 -6.52 -24.69
CA ILE A 69 -18.52 -6.21 -24.37
C ILE A 69 -17.66 -6.25 -25.64
N LEU A 70 -17.76 -7.33 -26.44
CA LEU A 70 -16.98 -7.48 -27.66
C LEU A 70 -17.34 -6.41 -28.69
N TYR A 71 -18.63 -6.11 -28.84
CA TYR A 71 -19.10 -5.02 -29.71
C TYR A 71 -18.51 -3.66 -29.26
N CYS A 72 -18.52 -3.37 -27.95
CA CYS A 72 -17.98 -2.13 -27.44
C CYS A 72 -16.45 -2.04 -27.67
N VAL A 73 -15.70 -3.10 -27.40
CA VAL A 73 -14.23 -3.12 -27.62
C VAL A 73 -13.88 -2.97 -29.11
N GLU A 74 -14.67 -3.54 -30.02
CA GLU A 74 -14.45 -3.40 -31.45
C GLU A 74 -14.66 -1.96 -31.92
N ASN A 75 -15.78 -1.32 -31.50
CA ASN A 75 -16.20 -0.03 -32.02
C ASN A 75 -15.63 1.19 -31.28
N TYR A 76 -15.28 1.05 -30.01
CA TYR A 76 -14.76 2.13 -29.19
C TYR A 76 -13.30 1.91 -28.86
N SER A 77 -12.57 2.98 -28.68
CA SER A 77 -11.15 2.93 -28.31
C SER A 77 -10.94 2.79 -26.79
N CYS A 78 -11.95 3.13 -25.99
CA CYS A 78 -12.00 2.90 -24.55
C CYS A 78 -13.39 2.41 -24.14
N VAL A 79 -13.45 1.38 -23.33
CA VAL A 79 -14.69 0.85 -22.76
C VAL A 79 -14.58 0.86 -21.24
N VAL A 80 -15.49 1.60 -20.59
CA VAL A 80 -15.56 1.66 -19.12
C VAL A 80 -16.66 0.68 -18.69
N VAL A 81 -16.24 -0.42 -18.05
CA VAL A 81 -17.14 -1.48 -17.58
C VAL A 81 -17.42 -1.29 -16.10
N ILE A 82 -18.66 -0.96 -15.77
CA ILE A 82 -19.14 -0.85 -14.41
C ILE A 82 -19.91 -2.09 -14.02
N ALA A 83 -19.41 -2.82 -13.06
CA ALA A 83 -20.10 -3.97 -12.51
C ALA A 83 -19.63 -4.26 -11.09
N GLU A 84 -20.49 -4.87 -10.30
CA GLU A 84 -20.17 -5.24 -8.93
C GLU A 84 -18.99 -6.20 -8.86
N THR A 85 -18.30 -6.22 -7.71
CA THR A 85 -17.20 -7.18 -7.47
C THR A 85 -17.76 -8.60 -7.45
N GLY A 86 -17.08 -9.53 -8.15
CA GLY A 86 -17.56 -10.92 -8.28
C GLY A 86 -18.44 -11.18 -9.50
N SER A 87 -18.78 -10.17 -10.32
CA SER A 87 -19.52 -10.37 -11.57
C SER A 87 -18.74 -11.11 -12.66
N GLY A 88 -17.42 -11.31 -12.47
CA GLY A 88 -16.55 -12.00 -13.43
C GLY A 88 -15.79 -11.09 -14.40
N LYS A 89 -15.79 -9.76 -14.21
CA LYS A 89 -15.07 -8.81 -15.08
C LYS A 89 -13.63 -9.23 -15.35
N THR A 90 -12.86 -9.34 -14.28
CA THR A 90 -11.41 -9.57 -14.33
C THR A 90 -11.03 -10.92 -14.89
N THR A 91 -11.89 -11.93 -14.72
CA THR A 91 -11.63 -13.31 -15.20
C THR A 91 -12.12 -13.52 -16.62
N LYS A 92 -13.36 -13.08 -16.96
CA LYS A 92 -14.00 -13.43 -18.22
C LYS A 92 -13.70 -12.49 -19.37
N ILE A 93 -13.58 -11.18 -19.13
CA ILE A 93 -13.30 -10.23 -20.21
C ILE A 93 -12.01 -10.59 -20.97
N PRO A 94 -10.87 -10.86 -20.30
CA PRO A 94 -9.65 -11.25 -21.01
C PRO A 94 -9.81 -12.55 -21.80
N GLN A 95 -10.55 -13.51 -21.27
CA GLN A 95 -10.85 -14.77 -21.99
C GLN A 95 -11.67 -14.52 -23.27
N TYR A 96 -12.71 -13.65 -23.20
CA TYR A 96 -13.51 -13.29 -24.36
C TYR A 96 -12.71 -12.59 -25.43
N LEU A 97 -11.75 -11.73 -25.04
CA LEU A 97 -10.85 -11.05 -25.97
C LEU A 97 -9.88 -12.01 -26.66
N VAL A 98 -9.38 -13.03 -25.94
CA VAL A 98 -8.57 -14.10 -26.56
C VAL A 98 -9.41 -14.88 -27.57
N GLU A 99 -10.65 -15.28 -27.20
CA GLU A 99 -11.58 -16.00 -28.07
C GLU A 99 -11.95 -15.18 -29.32
N ALA A 100 -12.05 -13.85 -29.18
CA ALA A 100 -12.32 -12.93 -30.28
C ALA A 100 -11.09 -12.64 -31.16
N GLY A 101 -9.91 -13.20 -30.84
CA GLY A 101 -8.72 -13.08 -31.64
C GLY A 101 -7.86 -11.85 -31.38
N TYR A 102 -8.00 -11.16 -30.23
CA TYR A 102 -7.15 -10.01 -29.90
C TYR A 102 -5.73 -10.41 -29.51
N ALA A 103 -5.45 -11.67 -29.19
CA ALA A 103 -4.13 -12.18 -28.82
C ALA A 103 -3.45 -12.98 -29.94
N ILE A 104 -3.53 -12.50 -31.20
CA ILE A 104 -2.97 -13.15 -32.39
C ILE A 104 -1.74 -12.36 -32.86
N ASN A 105 -0.88 -13.00 -33.66
CA ASN A 105 0.32 -12.38 -34.26
C ASN A 105 1.31 -11.81 -33.23
N GLY A 106 1.53 -12.52 -32.14
CA GLY A 106 2.45 -12.09 -31.07
C GLY A 106 1.92 -10.95 -30.20
N LYS A 107 0.63 -10.55 -30.37
CA LYS A 107 -0.01 -9.58 -29.48
C LYS A 107 -0.53 -10.24 -28.24
N LYS A 108 -0.50 -9.50 -27.14
CA LYS A 108 -0.96 -9.93 -25.81
C LYS A 108 -2.13 -9.09 -25.33
N ILE A 109 -2.90 -9.63 -24.40
CA ILE A 109 -3.88 -8.89 -23.60
C ILE A 109 -3.25 -8.65 -22.22
N GLY A 110 -3.02 -7.38 -21.88
CA GLY A 110 -2.50 -7.01 -20.58
C GLY A 110 -3.65 -6.70 -19.61
N VAL A 111 -3.55 -7.17 -18.38
CA VAL A 111 -4.52 -6.87 -17.30
C VAL A 111 -3.75 -6.30 -16.12
N SER A 112 -3.97 -5.02 -15.83
CA SER A 112 -3.35 -4.35 -14.70
C SER A 112 -4.22 -4.45 -13.45
N GLN A 113 -3.58 -4.71 -12.30
CA GLN A 113 -4.20 -4.87 -10.99
C GLN A 113 -3.50 -3.98 -9.97
N PRO A 114 -4.21 -3.31 -9.06
CA PRO A 114 -3.55 -2.49 -8.03
C PRO A 114 -2.78 -3.32 -7.00
N ARG A 115 -3.11 -4.62 -6.83
CA ARG A 115 -2.57 -5.48 -5.77
C ARG A 115 -1.88 -6.72 -6.30
N ARG A 116 -0.69 -7.04 -5.76
CA ARG A 116 0.11 -8.22 -6.13
C ARG A 116 -0.66 -9.54 -6.00
N ILE A 117 -1.34 -9.72 -4.87
CA ILE A 117 -2.08 -10.96 -4.61
C ILE A 117 -3.23 -11.15 -5.60
N ALA A 118 -3.88 -10.05 -6.01
CA ALA A 118 -4.94 -10.08 -7.01
C ALA A 118 -4.39 -10.55 -8.36
N ALA A 119 -3.31 -9.94 -8.85
CA ALA A 119 -2.68 -10.33 -10.11
C ALA A 119 -2.33 -11.82 -10.15
N ILE A 120 -1.69 -12.35 -9.09
CA ILE A 120 -1.29 -13.75 -9.01
C ILE A 120 -2.49 -14.70 -8.89
N SER A 121 -3.43 -14.41 -7.97
CA SER A 121 -4.57 -15.30 -7.71
C SER A 121 -5.53 -15.37 -8.89
N ILE A 122 -5.76 -14.23 -9.58
CA ILE A 122 -6.63 -14.16 -10.75
C ILE A 122 -5.97 -14.86 -11.95
N ALA A 123 -4.66 -14.66 -12.17
CA ALA A 123 -3.92 -15.35 -13.21
C ALA A 123 -4.02 -16.88 -13.06
N ASN A 124 -3.77 -17.39 -11.84
CA ASN A 124 -3.93 -18.81 -11.53
C ASN A 124 -5.37 -19.29 -11.78
N ARG A 125 -6.36 -18.49 -11.38
CA ARG A 125 -7.77 -18.82 -11.60
C ARG A 125 -8.11 -18.90 -13.08
N VAL A 126 -7.67 -17.92 -13.88
CA VAL A 126 -7.94 -17.90 -15.32
C VAL A 126 -7.20 -19.02 -16.03
N ALA A 127 -5.98 -19.34 -15.63
CA ALA A 127 -5.25 -20.50 -16.16
C ALA A 127 -6.03 -21.80 -15.92
N GLN A 128 -6.59 -22.00 -14.71
CA GLN A 128 -7.45 -23.15 -14.40
C GLN A 128 -8.72 -23.16 -15.24
N GLU A 129 -9.39 -22.01 -15.42
CA GLU A 129 -10.61 -21.90 -16.24
C GLU A 129 -10.35 -22.17 -17.72
N MET A 130 -9.21 -21.75 -18.23
CA MET A 130 -8.78 -22.00 -19.61
C MET A 130 -8.17 -23.41 -19.78
N GLY A 131 -7.88 -24.12 -18.69
CA GLY A 131 -7.26 -25.43 -18.69
C GLY A 131 -5.83 -25.41 -19.21
N CYS A 132 -5.06 -24.35 -18.89
CA CYS A 132 -3.66 -24.18 -19.25
C CYS A 132 -2.77 -24.11 -18.00
N ILE A 133 -1.46 -24.28 -18.19
CA ILE A 133 -0.48 -24.16 -17.13
C ILE A 133 -0.14 -22.70 -16.94
N ILE A 134 -0.13 -22.23 -15.69
CA ILE A 134 0.29 -20.86 -15.38
C ILE A 134 1.73 -20.59 -15.85
N GLY A 135 1.96 -19.45 -16.50
CA GLY A 135 3.23 -19.10 -17.11
C GLY A 135 3.31 -19.45 -18.61
N GLN A 136 2.32 -20.17 -19.15
CA GLN A 136 2.18 -20.41 -20.60
C GLN A 136 1.19 -19.41 -21.21
N GLU A 137 -0.01 -19.84 -21.64
CA GLU A 137 -1.00 -18.94 -22.26
C GLU A 137 -1.50 -17.85 -21.31
N VAL A 138 -1.52 -18.12 -20.01
CA VAL A 138 -1.83 -17.15 -18.97
C VAL A 138 -0.64 -17.02 -18.04
N GLY A 139 -0.13 -15.82 -17.90
CA GLY A 139 0.99 -15.53 -17.00
C GLY A 139 0.72 -14.33 -16.09
N TYR A 140 1.65 -14.09 -15.16
CA TYR A 140 1.63 -12.90 -14.32
C TYR A 140 3.01 -12.29 -14.17
N SER A 141 3.04 -10.97 -13.96
CA SER A 141 4.27 -10.20 -13.69
C SER A 141 4.02 -9.23 -12.55
N VAL A 142 4.68 -9.47 -11.42
CA VAL A 142 4.62 -8.61 -10.25
C VAL A 142 6.02 -8.31 -9.75
N ARG A 143 6.19 -7.27 -8.93
CA ARG A 143 7.51 -6.91 -8.43
C ARG A 143 8.20 -8.10 -7.78
N PHE A 144 9.40 -8.47 -8.28
CA PHE A 144 10.25 -9.58 -7.85
C PHE A 144 9.74 -11.00 -8.15
N ASP A 145 8.66 -11.13 -8.96
CA ASP A 145 8.12 -12.42 -9.35
C ASP A 145 7.47 -12.32 -10.72
N ASP A 146 8.03 -13.00 -11.71
CA ASP A 146 7.57 -13.00 -13.10
C ASP A 146 7.42 -14.45 -13.56
N ASN A 147 6.22 -14.80 -13.99
CA ASN A 147 5.91 -16.12 -14.53
C ASN A 147 5.13 -15.96 -15.84
N CYS A 148 5.83 -15.62 -16.89
CA CYS A 148 5.31 -15.43 -18.24
C CYS A 148 6.28 -16.05 -19.25
N ASP A 149 5.72 -16.56 -20.33
CA ASP A 149 6.48 -16.96 -21.52
C ASP A 149 6.36 -15.86 -22.58
N ASP A 150 7.47 -15.47 -23.21
CA ASP A 150 7.48 -14.36 -24.17
C ASP A 150 6.71 -14.68 -25.45
N GLU A 151 6.67 -15.96 -25.87
CA GLU A 151 6.03 -16.41 -27.10
C GLU A 151 4.60 -16.95 -26.88
N LEU A 152 4.38 -17.66 -25.75
CA LEU A 152 3.14 -18.37 -25.52
C LEU A 152 2.09 -17.55 -24.76
N THR A 153 2.50 -16.57 -23.93
CA THR A 153 1.57 -15.85 -23.08
C THR A 153 0.64 -14.93 -23.89
N GLN A 154 -0.66 -15.23 -23.81
CA GLN A 154 -1.73 -14.47 -24.43
C GLN A 154 -2.38 -13.47 -23.48
N ILE A 155 -2.54 -13.85 -22.20
CA ILE A 155 -3.07 -12.99 -21.14
C ILE A 155 -1.98 -12.81 -20.10
N LYS A 156 -1.58 -11.55 -19.87
CA LYS A 156 -0.57 -11.19 -18.87
C LYS A 156 -1.18 -10.33 -17.78
N TYR A 157 -1.33 -10.91 -16.58
CA TYR A 157 -1.73 -10.15 -15.38
C TYR A 157 -0.52 -9.48 -14.77
N MET A 158 -0.63 -8.22 -14.40
CA MET A 158 0.49 -7.48 -13.81
C MET A 158 -0.01 -6.43 -12.81
N THR A 159 0.89 -5.93 -11.98
CA THR A 159 0.56 -4.78 -11.16
C THR A 159 0.72 -3.46 -11.93
N ASP A 160 -0.02 -2.42 -11.52
CA ASP A 160 0.05 -1.08 -12.14
C ASP A 160 1.49 -0.57 -12.23
N GLY A 161 2.29 -0.74 -11.17
CA GLY A 161 3.69 -0.36 -11.17
C GLY A 161 4.55 -1.14 -12.16
N MET A 162 4.25 -2.43 -12.42
CA MET A 162 4.95 -3.22 -13.45
C MET A 162 4.60 -2.73 -14.86
N LEU A 163 3.35 -2.37 -15.11
CA LEU A 163 2.95 -1.81 -16.39
C LEU A 163 3.59 -0.43 -16.63
N ILE A 164 3.71 0.41 -15.60
CA ILE A 164 4.46 1.68 -15.70
C ILE A 164 5.93 1.43 -16.06
N ASN A 165 6.58 0.46 -15.41
CA ASN A 165 7.96 0.08 -15.73
C ASN A 165 8.09 -0.45 -17.19
N GLN A 166 7.08 -1.14 -17.68
CA GLN A 166 7.06 -1.62 -19.05
C GLN A 166 6.94 -0.46 -20.06
N ILE A 167 6.16 0.58 -19.74
CA ILE A 167 6.06 1.80 -20.53
C ILE A 167 7.42 2.51 -20.68
N LEU A 168 8.32 2.40 -19.67
CA LEU A 168 9.68 2.94 -19.77
C LEU A 168 10.51 2.27 -20.87
N ASN A 169 10.32 0.96 -21.08
CA ASN A 169 11.04 0.18 -22.07
C ASN A 169 10.34 0.20 -23.44
N ASP A 170 9.02 0.15 -23.48
CA ASP A 170 8.18 0.26 -24.67
C ASP A 170 7.12 1.36 -24.48
N PRO A 171 7.43 2.61 -24.81
CA PRO A 171 6.54 3.75 -24.60
C PRO A 171 5.23 3.69 -25.40
N LEU A 172 5.11 2.81 -26.38
CA LEU A 172 3.90 2.64 -27.19
C LEU A 172 3.11 1.39 -26.81
N LEU A 173 3.64 0.56 -25.89
CA LEU A 173 3.04 -0.72 -25.49
C LEU A 173 2.71 -1.59 -26.70
N SER A 174 3.69 -1.69 -27.60
CA SER A 174 3.54 -2.31 -28.91
C SER A 174 3.20 -3.80 -28.87
N GLU A 175 3.52 -4.49 -27.76
CA GLU A 175 3.16 -5.91 -27.58
C GLU A 175 1.67 -6.15 -27.28
N TYR A 176 0.92 -5.10 -26.85
CA TYR A 176 -0.48 -5.25 -26.48
C TYR A 176 -1.43 -4.83 -27.60
N SER A 177 -2.52 -5.58 -27.75
CA SER A 177 -3.69 -5.18 -28.55
C SER A 177 -4.76 -4.53 -27.69
N VAL A 178 -4.95 -5.09 -26.49
CA VAL A 178 -5.89 -4.61 -25.49
C VAL A 178 -5.21 -4.53 -24.12
N LEU A 179 -5.44 -3.44 -23.42
CA LEU A 179 -5.08 -3.29 -22.01
C LEU A 179 -6.34 -3.13 -21.17
N MET A 180 -6.47 -3.96 -20.17
CA MET A 180 -7.51 -3.84 -19.16
C MET A 180 -6.90 -3.28 -17.88
N ILE A 181 -7.42 -2.14 -17.40
CA ILE A 181 -7.06 -1.55 -16.11
C ILE A 181 -8.21 -1.85 -15.15
N ASP A 182 -7.93 -2.69 -14.19
CA ASP A 182 -8.96 -3.19 -13.29
C ASP A 182 -8.96 -2.47 -11.94
N ASP A 183 -10.11 -2.50 -11.27
CA ASP A 183 -10.35 -1.94 -9.94
C ASP A 183 -9.87 -0.48 -9.77
N ILE A 184 -10.08 0.37 -10.80
CA ILE A 184 -9.64 1.77 -10.77
C ILE A 184 -10.27 2.60 -9.65
N HIS A 185 -11.36 2.12 -9.05
CA HIS A 185 -12.01 2.77 -7.92
C HIS A 185 -11.15 2.79 -6.65
N GLU A 186 -10.08 2.00 -6.57
CA GLU A 186 -9.10 2.08 -5.49
C GLU A 186 -8.29 3.38 -5.55
N ARG A 187 -8.17 4.01 -6.73
CA ARG A 187 -7.50 5.29 -6.95
C ARG A 187 -6.11 5.35 -6.33
N SER A 188 -5.32 4.27 -6.54
CA SER A 188 -3.91 4.28 -6.13
C SER A 188 -3.11 5.27 -6.98
N ILE A 189 -1.99 5.76 -6.45
CA ILE A 189 -1.12 6.69 -7.19
C ILE A 189 -0.65 6.11 -8.52
N ASN A 190 -0.28 4.82 -8.53
CA ASN A 190 0.14 4.14 -9.76
C ASN A 190 -1.00 4.01 -10.77
N THR A 191 -2.22 3.75 -10.32
CA THR A 191 -3.40 3.70 -11.19
C THR A 191 -3.65 5.06 -11.84
N ASP A 192 -3.62 6.15 -11.06
CA ASP A 192 -3.84 7.51 -11.59
C ASP A 192 -2.73 7.94 -12.57
N ILE A 193 -1.46 7.60 -12.28
CA ILE A 193 -0.34 7.79 -13.23
C ILE A 193 -0.60 7.03 -14.53
N LEU A 194 -0.95 5.76 -14.40
CA LEU A 194 -1.15 4.87 -15.54
C LEU A 194 -2.26 5.37 -16.45
N LEU A 195 -3.39 5.83 -15.90
CA LEU A 195 -4.48 6.40 -16.68
C LEU A 195 -4.04 7.65 -17.48
N GLY A 196 -3.27 8.54 -16.85
CA GLY A 196 -2.70 9.70 -17.53
C GLY A 196 -1.72 9.33 -18.65
N LEU A 197 -0.87 8.32 -18.41
CA LEU A 197 0.06 7.80 -19.42
C LEU A 197 -0.68 7.15 -20.59
N LEU A 198 -1.65 6.29 -20.31
CA LEU A 198 -2.44 5.61 -21.32
C LEU A 198 -3.23 6.58 -22.20
N LYS A 199 -3.70 7.70 -21.64
CA LYS A 199 -4.31 8.77 -22.44
C LYS A 199 -3.32 9.32 -23.46
N LYS A 200 -2.07 9.59 -23.05
CA LYS A 200 -1.00 10.06 -23.96
C LYS A 200 -0.58 8.99 -24.96
N ILE A 201 -0.45 7.74 -24.53
CA ILE A 201 -0.05 6.62 -25.40
C ILE A 201 -1.08 6.41 -26.49
N ARG A 202 -2.37 6.43 -26.19
CA ARG A 202 -3.44 6.26 -27.17
C ARG A 202 -3.45 7.31 -28.27
N ARG A 203 -3.03 8.55 -28.00
CA ARG A 203 -2.84 9.58 -29.03
C ARG A 203 -1.81 9.17 -30.06
N LYS A 204 -0.77 8.43 -29.64
CA LYS A 204 0.32 7.96 -30.51
C LYS A 204 0.08 6.55 -31.06
N ASN A 205 -0.63 5.72 -30.33
CA ASN A 205 -1.01 4.35 -30.72
C ASN A 205 -2.56 4.18 -30.67
N PRO A 206 -3.30 4.66 -31.68
CA PRO A 206 -4.76 4.56 -31.72
C PRO A 206 -5.28 3.11 -31.86
N GLN A 207 -4.41 2.16 -32.21
CA GLN A 207 -4.76 0.74 -32.34
C GLN A 207 -4.93 0.07 -30.97
N LEU A 208 -4.30 0.60 -29.93
CA LEU A 208 -4.40 0.08 -28.58
C LEU A 208 -5.80 0.33 -28.02
N LYS A 209 -6.50 -0.73 -27.69
CA LYS A 209 -7.81 -0.68 -27.04
C LYS A 209 -7.65 -0.66 -25.53
N LEU A 210 -8.48 0.12 -24.85
CA LEU A 210 -8.54 0.15 -23.39
C LEU A 210 -9.86 -0.39 -22.87
N VAL A 211 -9.79 -1.26 -21.88
CA VAL A 211 -10.93 -1.69 -21.07
C VAL A 211 -10.65 -1.24 -19.64
N ILE A 212 -11.52 -0.42 -19.09
CA ILE A 212 -11.38 0.12 -17.73
C ILE A 212 -12.48 -0.47 -16.88
N SER A 213 -12.13 -1.14 -15.80
CA SER A 213 -13.13 -1.78 -14.94
C SER A 213 -13.21 -1.09 -13.58
N SER A 214 -14.44 -0.86 -13.13
CA SER A 214 -14.74 -0.23 -11.84
C SER A 214 -15.93 -0.90 -11.17
N ALA A 215 -15.93 -0.85 -9.84
CA ALA A 215 -17.09 -1.28 -9.02
C ALA A 215 -17.95 -0.10 -8.57
N THR A 216 -17.58 1.14 -8.83
CA THR A 216 -18.28 2.36 -8.40
C THR A 216 -18.75 3.21 -9.58
N ILE A 217 -19.67 4.11 -9.29
CA ILE A 217 -20.50 4.82 -10.29
C ILE A 217 -19.81 6.03 -10.96
N ASP A 218 -18.58 6.40 -10.59
CA ASP A 218 -17.89 7.56 -11.21
C ASP A 218 -17.35 7.24 -12.62
N ALA A 219 -18.20 6.58 -13.43
CA ALA A 219 -17.89 6.17 -14.78
C ALA A 219 -17.82 7.34 -15.76
N GLU A 220 -18.63 8.37 -15.52
CA GLU A 220 -18.72 9.52 -16.42
C GLU A 220 -17.43 10.33 -16.44
N SER A 221 -16.85 10.61 -15.25
CA SER A 221 -15.57 11.31 -15.15
C SER A 221 -14.46 10.57 -15.90
N ILE A 222 -14.42 9.24 -15.78
CA ILE A 222 -13.43 8.39 -16.44
C ILE A 222 -13.67 8.35 -17.95
N SER A 223 -14.91 8.16 -18.37
CA SER A 223 -15.28 8.15 -19.79
C SER A 223 -14.93 9.49 -20.46
N ASN A 224 -15.30 10.60 -19.82
CA ASN A 224 -14.98 11.94 -20.31
C ASN A 224 -13.47 12.19 -20.35
N PHE A 225 -12.71 11.70 -19.38
CA PHE A 225 -11.25 11.79 -19.38
C PHE A 225 -10.61 11.14 -20.61
N PHE A 226 -11.14 10.03 -21.12
CA PHE A 226 -10.64 9.30 -22.28
C PHE A 226 -11.29 9.69 -23.61
N GLN A 227 -12.32 10.51 -23.63
CA GLN A 227 -12.96 10.95 -24.87
C GLN A 227 -12.20 12.14 -25.46
N GLU A 228 -11.65 11.98 -26.65
CA GLU A 228 -10.78 12.99 -27.24
C GLU A 228 -10.78 12.98 -28.76
N ARG A 229 -10.56 14.17 -29.34
CA ARG A 229 -10.28 14.34 -30.77
C ARG A 229 -8.78 14.58 -30.94
N VAL A 230 -8.09 13.69 -31.63
CA VAL A 230 -6.68 13.85 -31.95
C VAL A 230 -6.56 14.68 -33.24
N VAL A 231 -5.96 15.87 -33.11
CA VAL A 231 -5.75 16.79 -34.22
C VAL A 231 -4.27 16.83 -34.55
N ASP A 232 -3.90 16.73 -35.83
CA ASP A 232 -2.52 16.93 -36.27
C ASP A 232 -2.11 18.40 -36.08
N PRO A 233 -1.07 18.68 -35.29
CA PRO A 233 -0.63 20.07 -35.03
C PRO A 233 -0.16 20.82 -36.27
N LYS A 234 0.23 20.11 -37.35
CA LYS A 234 0.73 20.71 -38.60
C LYS A 234 -0.37 21.02 -39.60
N THR A 235 -1.36 20.13 -39.69
CA THR A 235 -2.43 20.23 -40.71
C THR A 235 -3.76 20.74 -40.12
N ASN A 236 -3.88 20.79 -38.79
CA ASN A 236 -5.10 21.12 -38.06
C ASN A 236 -6.31 20.23 -38.42
N GLN A 237 -6.04 19.04 -38.97
CA GLN A 237 -7.07 18.07 -39.33
C GLN A 237 -7.20 17.01 -38.22
N VAL A 238 -8.43 16.54 -38.00
CA VAL A 238 -8.71 15.45 -37.06
C VAL A 238 -8.15 14.15 -37.62
N VAL A 239 -7.11 13.61 -37.00
CA VAL A 239 -6.44 12.37 -37.40
C VAL A 239 -7.14 11.15 -36.82
N ALA A 240 -7.65 11.25 -35.59
CA ALA A 240 -8.38 10.18 -34.93
C ALA A 240 -9.43 10.73 -33.95
N ASN A 241 -10.55 10.04 -33.83
CA ASN A 241 -11.53 10.23 -32.79
C ASN A 241 -11.37 9.08 -31.79
N LEU A 242 -10.82 9.39 -30.61
CA LEU A 242 -10.72 8.44 -29.50
C LEU A 242 -12.01 8.50 -28.71
N THR A 243 -12.88 7.51 -28.95
CA THR A 243 -14.22 7.43 -28.31
C THR A 243 -14.20 6.58 -27.07
N SER A 244 -15.01 6.92 -26.10
CA SER A 244 -15.20 6.18 -24.87
C SER A 244 -16.67 5.80 -24.70
N GLN A 245 -16.94 4.56 -24.27
CA GLN A 245 -18.27 4.05 -23.99
C GLN A 245 -18.36 3.47 -22.59
N ILE A 246 -19.46 3.73 -21.90
CA ILE A 246 -19.74 3.12 -20.59
C ILE A 246 -20.69 1.94 -20.80
N LEU A 247 -20.37 0.83 -20.17
CA LEU A 247 -21.19 -0.37 -20.12
C LEU A 247 -21.50 -0.71 -18.67
N TYR A 248 -22.78 -0.66 -18.32
CA TYR A 248 -23.26 -1.08 -17.01
C TYR A 248 -23.70 -2.54 -17.06
N ILE A 249 -23.13 -3.36 -16.18
CA ILE A 249 -23.49 -4.76 -16.04
C ILE A 249 -24.11 -4.94 -14.66
N GLU A 250 -25.40 -5.20 -14.64
CA GLU A 250 -26.10 -5.50 -13.41
C GLU A 250 -25.67 -6.86 -12.88
N GLY A 251 -25.15 -6.86 -11.68
CA GLY A 251 -24.73 -8.07 -11.00
C GLY A 251 -25.84 -8.59 -10.11
N ARG A 252 -26.24 -9.85 -10.28
CA ARG A 252 -27.04 -10.54 -9.29
C ARG A 252 -26.15 -10.99 -8.16
N GLN A 253 -25.98 -10.14 -7.13
CA GLN A 253 -25.57 -10.62 -5.82
C GLN A 253 -26.79 -11.11 -5.06
N PHE A 254 -26.57 -12.10 -4.21
CA PHE A 254 -27.59 -12.46 -3.23
C PHE A 254 -27.82 -11.29 -2.26
N PRO A 255 -29.05 -11.10 -1.74
CA PRO A 255 -29.32 -10.03 -0.78
C PRO A 255 -28.42 -10.15 0.44
N VAL A 256 -27.98 -9.02 0.95
CA VAL A 256 -27.22 -8.91 2.19
C VAL A 256 -28.00 -8.08 3.18
N ASP A 257 -28.37 -8.68 4.30
CA ASP A 257 -29.05 -8.00 5.39
C ASP A 257 -28.04 -7.18 6.20
N ILE A 258 -28.30 -5.89 6.37
CA ILE A 258 -27.38 -4.96 7.03
C ILE A 258 -27.91 -4.59 8.42
N TYR A 259 -27.10 -4.87 9.42
CA TYR A 259 -27.40 -4.58 10.82
C TYR A 259 -26.48 -3.46 11.33
N TYR A 260 -27.05 -2.57 12.15
CA TYR A 260 -26.36 -1.46 12.80
C TYR A 260 -26.41 -1.61 14.32
N LEU A 261 -25.46 -1.01 15.00
CA LEU A 261 -25.53 -0.89 16.46
C LEU A 261 -26.64 0.08 16.86
N LYS A 262 -27.25 -0.18 18.01
CA LYS A 262 -28.22 0.74 18.65
C LYS A 262 -27.52 1.93 19.31
N GLU A 263 -26.30 1.69 19.82
CA GLU A 263 -25.52 2.67 20.56
C GLU A 263 -24.07 2.67 20.08
N ASN A 264 -23.40 3.78 20.25
CA ASN A 264 -22.01 3.93 19.87
C ASN A 264 -21.09 3.06 20.72
N THR A 265 -20.06 2.46 20.11
CA THR A 265 -19.08 1.64 20.84
C THR A 265 -17.76 2.39 21.00
N ARG A 266 -17.16 2.32 22.20
CA ARG A 266 -15.83 2.89 22.47
C ARG A 266 -14.70 1.99 21.98
N ASN A 267 -14.94 0.69 21.88
CA ASN A 267 -13.95 -0.30 21.46
C ASN A 267 -14.57 -1.26 20.45
N TYR A 268 -14.35 -0.95 19.18
CA TYR A 268 -14.89 -1.76 18.07
C TYR A 268 -14.24 -3.14 17.95
N VAL A 269 -12.97 -3.33 18.42
CA VAL A 269 -12.30 -4.64 18.38
C VAL A 269 -12.99 -5.62 19.32
N VAL A 270 -13.23 -5.21 20.57
CA VAL A 270 -13.97 -6.02 21.56
C VAL A 270 -15.39 -6.28 21.08
N LYS A 271 -16.05 -5.27 20.47
CA LYS A 271 -17.39 -5.45 19.91
C LYS A 271 -17.42 -6.42 18.75
N ALA A 272 -16.40 -6.39 17.88
CA ALA A 272 -16.26 -7.34 16.78
C ALA A 272 -16.13 -8.78 17.30
N VAL A 273 -15.34 -9.00 18.37
CA VAL A 273 -15.23 -10.31 19.02
C VAL A 273 -16.60 -10.77 19.58
N GLN A 274 -17.34 -9.89 20.26
CA GLN A 274 -18.66 -10.23 20.78
C GLN A 274 -19.63 -10.68 19.69
N VAL A 275 -19.71 -9.92 18.58
CA VAL A 275 -20.56 -10.26 17.42
C VAL A 275 -20.11 -11.56 16.77
N ALA A 276 -18.79 -11.77 16.60
CA ALA A 276 -18.27 -13.01 16.06
C ALA A 276 -18.63 -14.24 16.92
N LEU A 277 -18.48 -14.14 18.24
CA LEU A 277 -18.87 -15.20 19.17
C LEU A 277 -20.38 -15.45 19.14
N GLU A 278 -21.22 -14.43 19.01
CA GLU A 278 -22.67 -14.59 18.88
C GLU A 278 -23.03 -15.37 17.59
N ILE A 279 -22.40 -15.01 16.46
CA ILE A 279 -22.59 -15.73 15.19
C ILE A 279 -22.11 -17.19 15.29
N ILE A 280 -20.97 -17.45 15.95
CA ILE A 280 -20.40 -18.79 16.11
C ILE A 280 -21.31 -19.67 16.96
N ARG A 281 -21.87 -19.15 18.04
CA ARG A 281 -22.70 -19.85 19.02
C ARG A 281 -24.15 -20.04 18.57
N THR A 282 -24.58 -19.37 17.50
CA THR A 282 -25.93 -19.54 16.95
C THR A 282 -25.96 -20.76 16.02
N PRO A 283 -26.68 -21.87 16.35
CA PRO A 283 -26.60 -23.14 15.60
C PRO A 283 -27.06 -23.04 14.15
N ASP A 284 -28.02 -22.15 13.86
CA ASP A 284 -28.61 -21.99 12.53
C ASP A 284 -27.74 -21.13 11.60
N LYS A 285 -26.74 -20.41 12.14
CA LYS A 285 -25.84 -19.58 11.37
C LYS A 285 -24.65 -20.38 10.87
N LYS A 286 -24.70 -20.86 9.61
CA LYS A 286 -23.62 -21.60 8.93
C LYS A 286 -22.91 -20.72 7.91
N GLY A 287 -21.63 -21.00 7.61
CA GLY A 287 -20.81 -20.27 6.64
C GLY A 287 -19.69 -19.45 7.29
N ASP A 288 -18.75 -18.99 6.50
CA ASP A 288 -17.53 -18.30 6.93
C ASP A 288 -17.79 -16.87 7.37
N ILE A 289 -16.93 -16.37 8.26
CA ILE A 289 -17.01 -15.02 8.81
C ILE A 289 -15.80 -14.22 8.32
N LEU A 290 -16.05 -13.04 7.76
CA LEU A 290 -15.02 -12.06 7.38
C LEU A 290 -15.13 -10.82 8.27
N ILE A 291 -14.03 -10.48 8.95
CA ILE A 291 -13.96 -9.33 9.87
C ILE A 291 -12.99 -8.30 9.30
N PHE A 292 -13.42 -7.05 9.22
CA PHE A 292 -12.58 -5.93 8.80
C PHE A 292 -12.06 -5.15 10.01
N LEU A 293 -10.71 -5.10 10.13
CA LEU A 293 -9.98 -4.34 11.13
C LEU A 293 -8.97 -3.40 10.46
N THR A 294 -8.33 -2.52 11.22
CA THR A 294 -7.49 -1.46 10.64
C THR A 294 -6.05 -1.88 10.38
N GLY A 295 -5.53 -2.85 11.11
CA GLY A 295 -4.13 -3.26 10.98
C GLY A 295 -3.77 -4.52 11.73
N GLN A 296 -2.51 -4.94 11.56
CA GLN A 296 -1.98 -6.17 12.12
C GLN A 296 -2.16 -6.28 13.64
N GLU A 297 -1.86 -5.21 14.37
CA GLU A 297 -1.96 -5.20 15.84
C GLU A 297 -3.38 -5.51 16.34
N GLU A 298 -4.39 -4.93 15.69
CA GLU A 298 -5.80 -5.19 16.02
C GLU A 298 -6.24 -6.60 15.60
N ILE A 299 -5.71 -7.10 14.47
CA ILE A 299 -5.98 -8.47 14.00
C ILE A 299 -5.42 -9.49 15.01
N GLU A 300 -4.18 -9.30 15.45
CA GLU A 300 -3.54 -10.15 16.45
C GLU A 300 -4.28 -10.08 17.79
N ALA A 301 -4.64 -8.88 18.24
CA ALA A 301 -5.43 -8.69 19.46
C ALA A 301 -6.82 -9.37 19.38
N PHE A 302 -7.50 -9.25 18.24
CA PHE A 302 -8.77 -9.94 18.00
C PHE A 302 -8.60 -11.46 18.10
N ILE A 303 -7.57 -12.02 17.45
CA ILE A 303 -7.29 -13.46 17.45
C ILE A 303 -6.98 -13.95 18.86
N GLU A 304 -6.18 -13.20 19.61
CA GLU A 304 -5.87 -13.54 21.00
C GLU A 304 -7.12 -13.54 21.90
N ILE A 305 -7.95 -12.49 21.79
CA ILE A 305 -9.17 -12.38 22.59
C ILE A 305 -10.17 -13.48 22.23
N ILE A 306 -10.40 -13.75 20.94
CA ILE A 306 -11.38 -14.76 20.54
C ILE A 306 -10.92 -16.17 20.95
N GLN A 307 -9.62 -16.48 20.83
CA GLN A 307 -9.06 -17.77 21.27
C GLN A 307 -9.19 -17.99 22.77
N LYS A 308 -9.05 -16.94 23.58
CA LYS A 308 -9.25 -16.99 25.04
C LYS A 308 -10.71 -17.24 25.44
N ASN A 309 -11.66 -16.87 24.59
CA ASN A 309 -13.10 -17.00 24.85
C ASN A 309 -13.69 -18.35 24.42
N PHE A 310 -12.93 -19.24 23.78
CA PHE A 310 -13.38 -20.58 23.45
C PHE A 310 -13.32 -21.49 24.69
N ILE A 311 -14.48 -22.03 25.07
CA ILE A 311 -14.69 -22.84 26.27
C ILE A 311 -14.61 -24.32 25.94
N GLY A 312 -13.69 -24.78 25.13
CA GLY A 312 -13.49 -26.23 24.92
C GLY A 312 -12.74 -26.57 23.66
N ASP A 313 -12.13 -27.75 23.66
CA ASP A 313 -11.35 -28.24 22.53
C ASP A 313 -12.23 -28.57 21.32
N ALA A 314 -13.49 -28.94 21.52
CA ALA A 314 -14.44 -29.24 20.45
C ALA A 314 -14.84 -28.00 19.64
N GLU A 315 -14.94 -26.81 20.26
CA GLU A 315 -15.19 -25.56 19.53
C GLU A 315 -13.97 -25.14 18.72
N ARG A 316 -12.76 -25.41 19.21
CA ARG A 316 -11.49 -25.06 18.54
C ARG A 316 -11.22 -25.93 17.30
N GLN A 317 -11.60 -27.19 17.33
CA GLN A 317 -11.33 -28.15 16.22
C GLN A 317 -12.11 -27.82 14.95
N ASN A 318 -13.27 -27.18 15.07
CA ASN A 318 -14.14 -26.86 13.94
C ASN A 318 -13.99 -25.43 13.44
N LEU A 319 -13.02 -24.68 13.96
CA LEU A 319 -12.79 -23.27 13.61
C LEU A 319 -11.35 -23.05 13.12
N LYS A 320 -11.21 -22.43 11.96
CA LYS A 320 -9.92 -22.02 11.39
C LYS A 320 -9.85 -20.50 11.33
N ILE A 321 -9.02 -19.91 12.21
CA ILE A 321 -8.83 -18.45 12.25
C ILE A 321 -7.64 -18.09 11.35
N LEU A 322 -7.88 -17.21 10.37
CA LEU A 322 -6.91 -16.84 9.35
C LEU A 322 -6.73 -15.31 9.32
N PRO A 323 -5.55 -14.80 9.65
CA PRO A 323 -5.24 -13.38 9.44
C PRO A 323 -5.03 -13.09 7.95
N LEU A 324 -5.39 -11.87 7.50
CA LEU A 324 -5.17 -11.43 6.13
C LEU A 324 -4.81 -9.93 6.08
N TYR A 325 -3.54 -9.64 5.87
CA TYR A 325 -3.01 -8.27 5.72
C TYR A 325 -1.76 -8.27 4.82
N SER A 326 -1.42 -7.10 4.25
CA SER A 326 -0.37 -6.97 3.24
C SER A 326 1.05 -7.37 3.71
N GLY A 327 1.34 -7.21 5.00
CA GLY A 327 2.62 -7.62 5.59
C GLY A 327 2.79 -9.12 5.81
N LEU A 328 1.72 -9.92 5.62
CA LEU A 328 1.83 -11.38 5.65
C LEU A 328 2.58 -11.90 4.42
N PRO A 329 3.35 -12.99 4.55
CA PRO A 329 3.90 -13.71 3.42
C PRO A 329 2.81 -14.18 2.47
N LEU A 330 3.12 -14.20 1.17
CA LEU A 330 2.16 -14.58 0.13
C LEU A 330 1.54 -15.96 0.37
N GLU A 331 2.34 -16.93 0.84
CA GLU A 331 1.89 -18.30 1.16
C GLU A 331 0.79 -18.31 2.22
N ASP A 332 0.94 -17.49 3.27
CA ASP A 332 -0.04 -17.37 4.36
C ASP A 332 -1.29 -16.63 3.88
N GLN A 333 -1.13 -15.61 3.03
CA GLN A 333 -2.26 -14.92 2.40
C GLN A 333 -3.04 -15.89 1.48
N MET A 334 -2.36 -16.77 0.76
CA MET A 334 -3.00 -17.77 -0.10
C MET A 334 -3.76 -18.86 0.68
N GLU A 335 -3.45 -19.04 1.97
CA GLU A 335 -4.15 -20.01 2.82
C GLU A 335 -5.66 -19.71 2.96
N VAL A 336 -6.05 -18.45 2.88
CA VAL A 336 -7.45 -18.01 2.94
C VAL A 336 -8.29 -18.57 1.79
N PHE A 337 -7.66 -18.80 0.63
CA PHE A 337 -8.34 -19.29 -0.59
C PHE A 337 -8.47 -20.81 -0.64
N LYS A 338 -7.69 -21.53 0.15
CA LYS A 338 -7.77 -23.00 0.16
C LYS A 338 -9.12 -23.46 0.71
N PRO A 339 -9.75 -24.46 0.09
CA PRO A 339 -10.97 -25.04 0.63
C PRO A 339 -10.70 -25.67 2.00
N CYS A 340 -11.68 -25.59 2.89
CA CYS A 340 -11.69 -26.33 4.16
C CYS A 340 -12.72 -27.46 4.09
N GLU A 341 -12.59 -28.42 4.98
CA GLU A 341 -13.57 -29.47 5.14
C GLU A 341 -14.93 -28.86 5.53
N SER A 342 -16.02 -29.51 5.11
CA SER A 342 -17.37 -28.95 5.24
C SER A 342 -17.83 -28.67 6.69
N TYR A 343 -17.18 -29.29 7.67
CA TYR A 343 -17.43 -29.05 9.09
C TYR A 343 -16.53 -27.98 9.71
N VAL A 344 -15.50 -27.52 9.01
CA VAL A 344 -14.57 -26.46 9.48
C VAL A 344 -15.03 -25.12 8.98
N ARG A 345 -15.28 -24.18 9.90
CA ARG A 345 -15.67 -22.81 9.61
C ARG A 345 -14.45 -21.88 9.61
N LYS A 346 -14.28 -21.09 8.56
CA LYS A 346 -13.24 -20.05 8.53
C LYS A 346 -13.69 -18.79 9.22
N ILE A 347 -12.78 -18.22 9.99
CA ILE A 347 -12.88 -16.87 10.54
C ILE A 347 -11.72 -16.07 9.98
N ILE A 348 -11.99 -15.21 9.01
CA ILE A 348 -10.97 -14.43 8.31
C ILE A 348 -10.97 -13.05 8.91
N VAL A 349 -9.83 -12.67 9.50
CA VAL A 349 -9.65 -11.34 10.12
C VAL A 349 -8.72 -10.53 9.23
N SER A 350 -9.27 -9.51 8.60
CA SER A 350 -8.60 -8.85 7.47
C SER A 350 -8.54 -7.34 7.61
N THR A 351 -7.53 -6.74 6.98
CA THR A 351 -7.54 -5.31 6.64
C THR A 351 -8.38 -5.08 5.36
N ASN A 352 -8.33 -3.88 4.82
CA ASN A 352 -8.97 -3.54 3.53
C ASN A 352 -8.42 -4.35 2.33
N ILE A 353 -7.45 -5.23 2.50
CA ILE A 353 -6.97 -6.14 1.43
C ILE A 353 -8.10 -7.06 0.92
N ALA A 354 -9.05 -7.44 1.79
CA ALA A 354 -10.21 -8.26 1.41
C ALA A 354 -11.40 -7.45 0.90
N GLU A 355 -11.30 -6.12 0.80
CA GLU A 355 -12.39 -5.23 0.40
C GLU A 355 -12.68 -5.27 -1.11
N SER A 356 -11.63 -5.34 -1.93
CA SER A 356 -11.69 -5.36 -3.40
C SER A 356 -10.82 -6.48 -3.97
N SER A 357 -10.81 -6.66 -5.27
CA SER A 357 -9.88 -7.49 -6.07
C SER A 357 -9.76 -8.98 -5.69
N ILE A 358 -10.18 -9.40 -4.51
CA ILE A 358 -10.02 -10.76 -4.00
C ILE A 358 -11.38 -11.44 -3.84
N THR A 359 -11.51 -12.67 -4.34
CA THR A 359 -12.72 -13.47 -4.15
C THR A 359 -12.46 -14.56 -3.13
N ILE A 360 -13.03 -14.43 -1.93
CA ILE A 360 -13.00 -15.45 -0.89
C ILE A 360 -14.32 -16.21 -0.94
N SER A 361 -14.23 -17.52 -1.17
CA SER A 361 -15.42 -18.39 -1.22
C SER A 361 -15.91 -18.69 0.20
N GLY A 362 -17.21 -18.91 0.36
CA GLY A 362 -17.81 -19.38 1.62
C GLY A 362 -18.21 -18.31 2.61
N VAL A 363 -17.84 -17.02 2.38
CA VAL A 363 -18.18 -15.92 3.27
C VAL A 363 -19.67 -15.61 3.22
N VAL A 364 -20.32 -15.71 4.38
CA VAL A 364 -21.75 -15.42 4.60
C VAL A 364 -21.95 -14.26 5.56
N TYR A 365 -21.02 -14.10 6.50
CA TYR A 365 -21.09 -13.08 7.54
C TYR A 365 -19.94 -12.10 7.40
N VAL A 366 -20.27 -10.81 7.39
CA VAL A 366 -19.29 -9.72 7.41
C VAL A 366 -19.45 -8.92 8.69
N ILE A 367 -18.36 -8.71 9.41
CA ILE A 367 -18.31 -7.78 10.54
C ILE A 367 -17.43 -6.61 10.10
N ASP A 368 -18.02 -5.42 9.98
CA ASP A 368 -17.35 -4.22 9.48
C ASP A 368 -17.22 -3.17 10.59
N THR A 369 -15.97 -2.88 10.97
CA THR A 369 -15.68 -1.81 11.94
C THR A 369 -15.85 -0.42 11.37
N LEU A 370 -15.94 -0.29 10.03
CA LEU A 370 -16.01 0.96 9.26
C LEU A 370 -14.77 1.85 9.36
N PHE A 371 -13.64 1.31 9.80
CA PHE A 371 -12.35 2.00 9.83
C PHE A 371 -11.32 1.33 8.93
N HIS A 372 -10.34 2.12 8.51
CA HIS A 372 -9.13 1.64 7.86
C HIS A 372 -7.94 2.56 8.17
N LYS A 373 -6.71 2.06 7.97
CA LYS A 373 -5.50 2.88 8.03
C LYS A 373 -5.19 3.43 6.64
N ILE A 374 -4.86 4.71 6.58
CA ILE A 374 -4.39 5.38 5.36
C ILE A 374 -3.07 6.08 5.61
N ASN A 375 -2.19 6.08 4.60
CA ASN A 375 -1.04 6.97 4.60
C ASN A 375 -1.51 8.38 4.25
N TYR A 376 -1.09 9.34 5.08
CA TYR A 376 -1.34 10.76 4.89
C TYR A 376 -0.02 11.52 5.04
N TYR A 377 0.39 12.20 3.99
CA TYR A 377 1.57 13.05 4.01
C TYR A 377 1.21 14.45 4.52
N ASP A 378 1.80 14.83 5.63
CA ASP A 378 1.64 16.17 6.18
C ASP A 378 2.66 17.11 5.51
N PHE A 379 2.20 17.90 4.54
CA PHE A 379 3.05 18.84 3.79
C PHE A 379 3.73 19.89 4.68
N LYS A 380 3.14 20.23 5.83
CA LYS A 380 3.71 21.20 6.77
C LYS A 380 4.85 20.60 7.57
N ARG A 381 4.66 19.36 8.00
CA ARG A 381 5.63 18.62 8.82
C ARG A 381 6.66 17.86 7.98
N GLY A 382 6.30 17.50 6.74
CA GLY A 382 7.20 16.84 5.79
C GLY A 382 7.46 15.37 6.09
N PHE A 383 6.51 14.68 6.71
CA PHE A 383 6.56 13.22 6.92
C PHE A 383 5.20 12.57 6.78
N GLU A 384 5.21 11.28 6.52
CA GLU A 384 4.01 10.47 6.39
C GLU A 384 3.47 10.05 7.76
N ASN A 385 2.15 10.07 7.88
CA ASN A 385 1.43 9.59 9.05
C ASN A 385 0.50 8.46 8.63
N LEU A 386 0.45 7.39 9.40
CA LEU A 386 -0.52 6.33 9.23
C LEU A 386 -1.71 6.62 10.15
N LEU A 387 -2.81 7.10 9.54
CA LEU A 387 -4.00 7.52 10.28
C LEU A 387 -5.10 6.47 10.18
N VAL A 388 -5.78 6.22 11.31
CA VAL A 388 -7.03 5.44 11.33
C VAL A 388 -8.18 6.41 11.05
N VAL A 389 -8.88 6.17 9.96
CA VAL A 389 -10.00 7.02 9.52
C VAL A 389 -11.22 6.18 9.17
N PRO A 390 -12.43 6.75 9.24
CA PRO A 390 -13.63 6.09 8.74
C PRO A 390 -13.53 5.81 7.23
N ILE A 391 -14.12 4.70 6.79
CA ILE A 391 -14.21 4.36 5.37
C ILE A 391 -15.34 5.13 4.68
N SER A 392 -15.35 5.15 3.35
CA SER A 392 -16.45 5.70 2.58
C SER A 392 -17.67 4.76 2.53
N LYS A 393 -18.85 5.31 2.17
CA LYS A 393 -20.06 4.51 1.93
C LYS A 393 -19.85 3.48 0.81
N ALA A 394 -19.11 3.85 -0.24
CA ALA A 394 -18.75 2.94 -1.33
C ALA A 394 -17.92 1.75 -0.82
N ALA A 395 -16.90 1.99 -0.01
CA ALA A 395 -16.10 0.94 0.61
C ALA A 395 -16.94 0.05 1.54
N ALA A 396 -17.82 0.65 2.36
CA ALA A 396 -18.74 -0.10 3.22
C ALA A 396 -19.72 -0.97 2.42
N LYS A 397 -20.19 -0.51 1.24
CA LYS A 397 -21.00 -1.32 0.34
C LYS A 397 -20.20 -2.49 -0.23
N GLN A 398 -18.96 -2.28 -0.62
CA GLN A 398 -18.07 -3.34 -1.13
C GLN A 398 -17.77 -4.40 -0.06
N ARG A 399 -17.47 -3.97 1.20
CA ARG A 399 -17.27 -4.88 2.33
C ARG A 399 -18.50 -5.73 2.59
N ALA A 400 -19.69 -5.12 2.64
CA ALA A 400 -20.96 -5.85 2.80
C ALA A 400 -21.20 -6.84 1.66
N GLY A 401 -20.90 -6.48 0.41
CA GLY A 401 -21.04 -7.33 -0.75
C GLY A 401 -20.15 -8.59 -0.74
N ARG A 402 -19.19 -8.70 0.20
CA ARG A 402 -18.43 -9.94 0.39
C ARG A 402 -19.29 -11.10 0.91
N ALA A 403 -20.35 -10.80 1.66
CA ALA A 403 -21.27 -11.79 2.20
C ALA A 403 -22.28 -12.34 1.16
N GLY A 404 -22.63 -11.55 0.12
CA GLY A 404 -23.69 -11.90 -0.86
C GLY A 404 -23.20 -12.61 -2.12
N ARG A 405 -22.06 -13.29 -2.13
CA ARG A 405 -21.49 -13.88 -3.35
C ARG A 405 -22.03 -15.27 -3.70
N VAL A 406 -22.29 -16.08 -2.71
CA VAL A 406 -22.67 -17.50 -2.88
C VAL A 406 -24.12 -17.74 -2.48
N GLN A 407 -24.56 -17.05 -1.43
CA GLN A 407 -25.90 -17.13 -0.86
C GLN A 407 -26.25 -15.82 -0.15
N ARG A 408 -27.51 -15.70 0.32
CA ARG A 408 -27.93 -14.59 1.18
C ARG A 408 -26.98 -14.45 2.37
N GLY A 409 -26.49 -13.25 2.62
CA GLY A 409 -25.53 -12.96 3.66
C GLY A 409 -26.01 -11.92 4.66
N GLU A 410 -25.21 -11.71 5.69
CA GLU A 410 -25.46 -10.71 6.75
C GLU A 410 -24.21 -9.84 6.94
N CYS A 411 -24.41 -8.52 7.09
CA CYS A 411 -23.34 -7.58 7.40
C CYS A 411 -23.65 -6.81 8.68
N TYR A 412 -22.76 -6.91 9.64
CA TYR A 412 -22.83 -6.26 10.93
C TYR A 412 -21.91 -5.04 10.95
N ARG A 413 -22.47 -3.84 10.78
CA ARG A 413 -21.75 -2.57 10.85
C ARG A 413 -21.63 -2.11 12.30
N LEU A 414 -20.41 -1.93 12.79
CA LEU A 414 -20.14 -1.55 14.17
C LEU A 414 -20.25 -0.04 14.39
N CYS A 415 -21.28 0.57 13.83
CA CYS A 415 -21.67 1.97 14.02
C CYS A 415 -23.19 2.11 14.13
N THR A 416 -23.67 3.27 14.51
CA THR A 416 -25.11 3.60 14.43
C THR A 416 -25.49 4.01 13.01
N LYS A 417 -26.79 4.01 12.69
CA LYS A 417 -27.26 4.40 11.35
C LYS A 417 -26.94 5.87 11.06
N GLU A 418 -27.03 6.73 12.06
CA GLU A 418 -26.73 8.16 12.01
C GLU A 418 -25.26 8.40 11.63
N GLN A 419 -24.32 7.68 12.29
CA GLN A 419 -22.90 7.75 11.96
C GLN A 419 -22.61 7.27 10.53
N PHE A 420 -23.30 6.25 10.06
CA PHE A 420 -23.15 5.77 8.69
C PHE A 420 -23.55 6.81 7.65
N VAL A 421 -24.63 7.56 7.90
CA VAL A 421 -25.09 8.62 7.00
C VAL A 421 -24.06 9.74 6.84
N GLN A 422 -23.28 10.02 7.91
CA GLN A 422 -22.23 11.06 7.91
C GLN A 422 -20.95 10.66 7.16
N LEU A 423 -20.79 9.40 6.75
CA LEU A 423 -19.62 8.95 5.98
C LEU A 423 -19.58 9.60 4.59
N TYR A 424 -18.39 9.89 4.10
CA TYR A 424 -18.18 10.33 2.72
C TYR A 424 -18.64 9.26 1.73
N ASP A 425 -19.13 9.68 0.59
CA ASP A 425 -19.63 8.75 -0.44
C ASP A 425 -18.49 7.95 -1.07
N ASN A 426 -17.36 8.60 -1.42
CA ASN A 426 -16.18 7.98 -2.04
C ASN A 426 -14.91 8.21 -1.23
N SER A 427 -13.95 7.31 -1.37
CA SER A 427 -12.64 7.43 -0.73
C SER A 427 -11.78 8.50 -1.41
N THR A 428 -10.98 9.25 -0.62
CA THR A 428 -10.04 10.23 -1.16
C THR A 428 -8.92 9.52 -1.94
N PRO A 429 -8.67 9.90 -3.20
CA PRO A 429 -7.57 9.36 -4.00
C PRO A 429 -6.22 9.47 -3.31
N GLU A 430 -5.36 8.48 -3.51
CA GLU A 430 -4.04 8.45 -2.88
C GLU A 430 -3.17 9.63 -3.29
N ILE A 431 -3.24 10.04 -4.55
CA ILE A 431 -2.46 11.15 -5.10
C ILE A 431 -2.71 12.50 -4.40
N LEU A 432 -3.85 12.66 -3.74
CA LEU A 432 -4.20 13.88 -2.99
C LEU A 432 -3.64 13.88 -1.56
N ARG A 433 -3.11 12.75 -1.07
CA ARG A 433 -2.72 12.57 0.34
C ARG A 433 -1.34 11.95 0.56
N CYS A 434 -0.56 11.69 -0.50
CA CYS A 434 0.78 11.09 -0.42
C CYS A 434 1.90 12.08 -0.74
N ASP A 435 3.16 11.67 -0.50
CA ASP A 435 4.33 12.36 -1.05
C ASP A 435 4.42 12.16 -2.57
N LEU A 436 4.51 13.26 -3.30
CA LEU A 436 4.57 13.25 -4.76
C LEU A 436 5.98 13.06 -5.33
N SER A 437 7.02 12.93 -4.51
CA SER A 437 8.40 12.84 -4.99
C SER A 437 8.62 11.67 -5.94
N THR A 438 8.10 10.48 -5.59
CA THR A 438 8.18 9.29 -6.43
C THR A 438 7.36 9.44 -7.71
N PHE A 439 6.16 10.03 -7.63
CA PHE A 439 5.32 10.35 -8.77
C PHE A 439 6.04 11.27 -9.77
N ILE A 440 6.60 12.38 -9.29
CA ILE A 440 7.32 13.34 -10.12
C ILE A 440 8.53 12.67 -10.79
N LEU A 441 9.28 11.87 -10.05
CA LEU A 441 10.42 11.14 -10.57
C LEU A 441 10.02 10.21 -11.71
N GLN A 442 8.99 9.39 -11.54
CA GLN A 442 8.49 8.47 -12.56
C GLN A 442 8.04 9.21 -13.82
N ILE A 443 7.28 10.30 -13.67
CA ILE A 443 6.79 11.09 -14.81
C ILE A 443 7.93 11.77 -15.56
N LYS A 444 8.92 12.30 -14.83
CA LYS A 444 10.14 12.88 -15.42
C LYS A 444 10.96 11.86 -16.20
N THR A 445 11.07 10.64 -15.68
CA THR A 445 11.76 9.53 -16.37
C THR A 445 11.08 9.18 -17.68
N LEU A 446 9.75 9.30 -17.74
CA LEU A 446 8.97 9.12 -18.97
C LEU A 446 9.06 10.30 -19.95
N GLY A 447 9.95 11.27 -19.68
CA GLY A 447 10.21 12.41 -20.58
C GLY A 447 9.17 13.52 -20.51
N VAL A 448 8.37 13.59 -19.46
CA VAL A 448 7.43 14.69 -19.26
C VAL A 448 8.17 15.90 -18.69
N GLY A 449 8.34 16.94 -19.48
CA GLY A 449 9.05 18.17 -19.08
C GLY A 449 8.36 18.92 -17.96
N ASP A 450 7.08 19.22 -18.10
CA ASP A 450 6.27 19.89 -17.09
C ASP A 450 5.31 18.92 -16.42
N VAL A 451 5.55 18.64 -15.13
CA VAL A 451 4.78 17.70 -14.33
C VAL A 451 3.41 18.27 -13.94
N THR A 452 3.30 19.59 -13.80
CA THR A 452 2.04 20.25 -13.42
C THR A 452 0.99 20.17 -14.51
N ASN A 453 1.42 20.08 -15.76
CA ASN A 453 0.58 19.89 -16.96
C ASN A 453 0.34 18.40 -17.29
N PHE A 454 0.74 17.48 -16.43
CA PHE A 454 0.41 16.07 -16.63
C PHE A 454 -1.07 15.85 -16.36
N GLU A 455 -1.76 15.26 -17.35
CA GLU A 455 -3.20 15.03 -17.27
C GLU A 455 -3.53 13.91 -16.27
N LEU A 456 -4.15 14.30 -15.16
CA LEU A 456 -4.69 13.41 -14.12
C LEU A 456 -6.20 13.58 -14.04
N ILE A 457 -6.93 12.57 -13.55
CA ILE A 457 -8.37 12.67 -13.29
C ILE A 457 -8.64 13.74 -12.22
N GLN A 458 -7.81 13.79 -11.20
CA GLN A 458 -7.81 14.84 -10.18
C GLN A 458 -6.41 15.35 -9.95
N GLN A 459 -6.23 16.67 -9.96
CA GLN A 459 -4.93 17.29 -9.75
C GLN A 459 -4.62 17.43 -8.25
N PRO A 460 -3.39 17.09 -7.81
CA PRO A 460 -2.91 17.40 -6.47
C PRO A 460 -2.83 18.91 -6.21
N ASN A 461 -2.72 19.26 -4.93
CA ASN A 461 -2.52 20.64 -4.52
C ASN A 461 -1.14 21.15 -4.98
N GLU A 462 -1.07 22.41 -5.44
CA GLU A 462 0.18 23.06 -5.86
C GLU A 462 1.27 23.01 -4.78
N ASN A 463 0.91 23.16 -3.51
CA ASN A 463 1.84 23.04 -2.40
C ASN A 463 2.47 21.64 -2.28
N ALA A 464 1.73 20.59 -2.66
CA ALA A 464 2.27 19.24 -2.68
C ALA A 464 3.33 19.07 -3.78
N TYR A 465 3.08 19.62 -4.97
CA TYR A 465 4.07 19.66 -6.05
C TYR A 465 5.32 20.45 -5.63
N ALA A 466 5.13 21.64 -5.07
CA ALA A 466 6.24 22.49 -4.64
C ALA A 466 7.13 21.78 -3.60
N LYS A 467 6.53 21.09 -2.62
CA LYS A 467 7.28 20.37 -1.58
C LYS A 467 8.02 19.15 -2.14
N ALA A 468 7.41 18.40 -3.04
CA ALA A 468 8.06 17.28 -3.69
C ALA A 468 9.22 17.73 -4.61
N LEU A 469 9.05 18.81 -5.37
CA LEU A 469 10.13 19.40 -6.18
C LEU A 469 11.26 19.93 -5.30
N GLU A 470 10.96 20.63 -4.21
CA GLU A 470 11.95 21.06 -3.21
C GLU A 470 12.77 19.87 -2.68
N GLN A 471 12.12 18.78 -2.35
CA GLN A 471 12.77 17.56 -1.86
C GLN A 471 13.67 16.92 -2.92
N LEU A 472 13.16 16.77 -4.16
CA LEU A 472 13.95 16.21 -5.26
C LEU A 472 15.16 17.09 -5.63
N TYR A 473 14.99 18.41 -5.59
CA TYR A 473 16.08 19.37 -5.80
C TYR A 473 17.13 19.28 -4.68
N ALA A 474 16.71 19.22 -3.42
CA ALA A 474 17.61 19.07 -2.28
C ALA A 474 18.39 17.74 -2.34
N LEU A 475 17.80 16.65 -2.83
CA LEU A 475 18.46 15.37 -3.09
C LEU A 475 19.33 15.36 -4.35
N LYS A 476 19.43 16.47 -5.10
CA LYS A 476 20.14 16.56 -6.38
C LYS A 476 19.63 15.62 -7.47
N VAL A 477 18.38 15.17 -7.33
CA VAL A 477 17.71 14.33 -8.33
C VAL A 477 17.30 15.15 -9.55
N ILE A 478 16.87 16.39 -9.31
CA ILE A 478 16.55 17.38 -10.34
C ILE A 478 17.44 18.61 -10.22
N ASP A 479 17.62 19.30 -11.33
CA ASP A 479 18.34 20.57 -11.40
C ASP A 479 17.40 21.78 -11.13
N LYS A 480 17.95 23.02 -11.20
CA LYS A 480 17.19 24.27 -11.04
C LYS A 480 16.09 24.46 -12.09
N GLN A 481 16.21 23.81 -13.23
CA GLN A 481 15.24 23.82 -14.32
C GLN A 481 14.23 22.66 -14.20
N CYS A 482 14.25 21.96 -13.07
CA CYS A 482 13.42 20.79 -12.82
C CYS A 482 13.67 19.63 -13.81
N ASN A 483 14.83 19.49 -14.44
CA ASN A 483 15.20 18.33 -15.25
C ASN A 483 15.92 17.30 -14.40
N LEU A 484 15.83 16.03 -14.80
CA LEU A 484 16.58 14.96 -14.13
C LEU A 484 18.09 15.16 -14.33
N THR A 485 18.85 15.08 -13.24
CA THR A 485 20.31 15.14 -13.29
C THR A 485 20.89 13.85 -13.87
N GLN A 486 21.96 13.96 -14.65
CA GLN A 486 22.63 12.81 -15.27
C GLN A 486 23.30 11.89 -14.23
N GLU A 487 23.81 12.47 -13.16
CA GLU A 487 24.55 11.74 -12.14
C GLU A 487 23.65 10.88 -11.24
N ILE A 488 22.50 11.43 -10.83
CA ILE A 488 21.60 10.82 -9.86
C ILE A 488 20.21 10.57 -10.47
N GLY A 489 19.58 11.61 -11.03
CA GLY A 489 18.18 11.57 -11.44
C GLY A 489 17.83 10.45 -12.41
N HIS A 490 18.60 10.28 -13.48
CA HIS A 490 18.37 9.19 -14.44
C HIS A 490 18.69 7.80 -13.85
N LYS A 491 19.76 7.69 -13.05
CA LYS A 491 20.22 6.41 -12.54
C LYS A 491 19.33 5.81 -11.45
N ILE A 492 18.72 6.63 -10.58
CA ILE A 492 17.88 6.10 -9.51
C ILE A 492 16.60 5.44 -10.03
N CYS A 493 16.15 5.82 -11.21
CA CYS A 493 14.95 5.25 -11.83
C CYS A 493 15.10 3.76 -12.13
N ASP A 494 16.33 3.30 -12.39
CA ASP A 494 16.62 1.91 -12.72
C ASP A 494 16.53 0.99 -11.47
N PHE A 495 16.72 1.54 -10.27
CA PHE A 495 16.74 0.70 -9.04
C PHE A 495 15.36 0.29 -8.54
N ASN A 496 14.30 0.96 -8.98
CA ASN A 496 12.95 0.69 -8.48
C ASN A 496 12.84 0.75 -6.93
N LEU A 497 13.63 1.64 -6.33
CA LEU A 497 13.67 1.94 -4.90
C LEU A 497 12.91 3.24 -4.62
N GLU A 498 12.62 3.49 -3.34
CA GLU A 498 12.21 4.82 -2.87
C GLU A 498 13.34 5.83 -3.19
N THR A 499 12.96 7.07 -3.52
CA THR A 499 13.91 8.10 -3.99
C THR A 499 15.12 8.27 -3.06
N LYS A 500 14.90 8.35 -1.73
CA LYS A 500 15.98 8.49 -0.75
C LYS A 500 16.92 7.29 -0.75
N LEU A 501 16.37 6.08 -0.81
CA LEU A 501 17.17 4.86 -0.87
C LEU A 501 17.97 4.74 -2.17
N GLY A 502 17.38 5.17 -3.30
CA GLY A 502 18.09 5.24 -4.57
C GLY A 502 19.28 6.21 -4.54
N VAL A 503 19.08 7.38 -3.93
CA VAL A 503 20.16 8.39 -3.73
C VAL A 503 21.23 7.85 -2.80
N LEU A 504 20.87 7.23 -1.68
CA LEU A 504 21.78 6.59 -0.73
C LEU A 504 22.67 5.57 -1.44
N LEU A 505 22.03 4.66 -2.18
CA LEU A 505 22.73 3.60 -2.88
C LEU A 505 23.73 4.15 -3.91
N LEU A 506 23.30 5.10 -4.76
CA LEU A 506 24.18 5.70 -5.77
C LEU A 506 25.34 6.45 -5.15
N ASN A 507 25.12 7.22 -4.10
CA ASN A 507 26.21 7.95 -3.44
C ASN A 507 27.22 7.01 -2.79
N SER A 508 26.81 5.84 -2.31
CA SER A 508 27.71 4.86 -1.68
C SER A 508 28.77 4.26 -2.63
N PHE A 509 28.59 4.41 -3.96
CA PHE A 509 29.60 3.98 -4.95
C PHE A 509 30.73 4.99 -5.13
N LYS A 510 30.62 6.20 -4.55
CA LYS A 510 31.70 7.18 -4.60
C LYS A 510 32.85 6.71 -3.71
N ASP A 511 34.07 6.96 -4.15
CA ASP A 511 35.29 6.52 -3.45
C ASP A 511 35.39 7.05 -2.01
N ASP A 512 34.78 8.21 -1.75
CA ASP A 512 34.75 8.85 -0.42
C ASP A 512 34.02 8.02 0.65
N PHE A 513 33.16 7.09 0.27
CA PHE A 513 32.36 6.29 1.21
C PHE A 513 32.76 4.82 1.27
N GLY A 514 33.15 4.22 0.14
CA GLY A 514 33.66 2.84 0.07
C GLY A 514 32.73 1.73 0.58
N CYS A 515 31.45 2.02 0.86
CA CYS A 515 30.52 1.15 1.60
C CYS A 515 29.34 0.61 0.77
N SER A 516 29.50 0.53 -0.55
CA SER A 516 28.39 0.18 -1.45
C SER A 516 27.81 -1.21 -1.20
N GLN A 517 28.64 -2.19 -0.76
CA GLN A 517 28.14 -3.52 -0.39
C GLN A 517 27.21 -3.46 0.83
N GLN A 518 27.57 -2.72 1.85
CA GLN A 518 26.76 -2.53 3.05
C GLN A 518 25.47 -1.75 2.74
N MET A 519 25.55 -0.78 1.81
CA MET A 519 24.38 -0.02 1.38
C MET A 519 23.41 -0.86 0.56
N LEU A 520 23.87 -1.81 -0.25
CA LEU A 520 22.98 -2.78 -0.92
C LEU A 520 22.16 -3.59 0.09
N VAL A 521 22.83 -4.05 1.15
CA VAL A 521 22.18 -4.76 2.25
C VAL A 521 21.17 -3.85 2.96
N LEU A 522 21.59 -2.63 3.33
CA LEU A 522 20.75 -1.70 4.05
C LEU A 522 19.51 -1.30 3.23
N CYS A 523 19.68 -0.99 1.95
CA CYS A 523 18.58 -0.67 1.07
C CYS A 523 17.59 -1.85 0.92
N ALA A 524 18.09 -3.09 0.88
CA ALA A 524 17.24 -4.27 0.86
C ALA A 524 16.43 -4.43 2.16
N MET A 525 17.05 -4.18 3.31
CA MET A 525 16.41 -4.26 4.62
C MET A 525 15.36 -3.14 4.83
N LEU A 526 15.67 -1.90 4.43
CA LEU A 526 14.75 -0.76 4.54
C LEU A 526 13.60 -0.83 3.52
N SER A 527 13.76 -1.59 2.43
CA SER A 527 12.69 -1.80 1.43
C SER A 527 11.67 -2.87 1.81
N LEU A 528 11.81 -3.50 2.98
CA LEU A 528 10.86 -4.51 3.44
C LEU A 528 9.51 -3.88 3.79
N GLN A 529 8.42 -4.46 3.28
CA GLN A 529 7.06 -4.08 3.66
C GLN A 529 6.61 -4.69 5.00
N GLY A 530 7.36 -5.65 5.53
CA GLY A 530 7.09 -6.35 6.78
C GLY A 530 8.16 -6.07 7.84
N GLN A 531 7.81 -6.29 9.09
CA GLN A 531 8.75 -6.09 10.19
C GLN A 531 9.81 -7.18 10.24
N VAL A 532 11.04 -6.79 10.57
CA VAL A 532 12.20 -7.68 10.74
C VAL A 532 12.05 -8.54 11.99
N PHE A 533 11.44 -8.01 13.05
CA PHE A 533 11.14 -8.72 14.28
C PHE A 533 9.67 -9.18 14.30
N TYR A 534 9.40 -10.32 14.91
CA TYR A 534 8.02 -10.75 15.09
C TYR A 534 7.25 -9.76 15.98
N ASN A 535 6.03 -9.43 15.59
CA ASN A 535 5.08 -8.73 16.45
C ASN A 535 4.57 -9.69 17.56
N GLY A 536 4.07 -9.12 18.65
CA GLY A 536 3.59 -9.88 19.79
C GLY A 536 4.59 -10.00 20.94
N PHE A 537 5.82 -9.53 20.75
CA PHE A 537 6.77 -9.36 21.87
C PHE A 537 6.76 -7.91 22.35
N ASP A 538 6.88 -7.74 23.66
CA ASP A 538 6.99 -6.41 24.26
C ASP A 538 8.27 -5.71 23.74
N PRO A 539 8.26 -4.37 23.64
CA PRO A 539 9.39 -3.60 23.13
C PRO A 539 10.72 -3.86 23.87
N ALA A 540 10.63 -4.18 25.18
CA ALA A 540 11.82 -4.49 25.97
C ALA A 540 12.47 -5.83 25.55
N THR A 541 11.67 -6.83 25.21
CA THR A 541 12.15 -8.12 24.67
C THR A 541 12.81 -7.92 23.31
N ILE A 542 12.20 -7.16 22.39
CA ILE A 542 12.77 -6.84 21.08
C ILE A 542 14.10 -6.10 21.26
N LEU A 543 14.16 -5.10 22.14
CA LEU A 543 15.37 -4.36 22.43
C LEU A 543 16.50 -5.27 22.99
N LYS A 544 16.13 -6.22 23.84
CA LYS A 544 17.08 -7.21 24.38
C LYS A 544 17.67 -8.10 23.26
N GLN A 545 16.87 -8.48 22.28
CA GLN A 545 17.36 -9.27 21.15
C GLN A 545 18.18 -8.42 20.18
N LYS A 546 17.75 -7.19 19.90
CA LYS A 546 18.54 -6.23 19.10
C LYS A 546 19.94 -6.00 19.69
N LYS A 547 20.07 -5.92 21.01
CA LYS A 547 21.37 -5.75 21.67
C LYS A 547 22.37 -6.86 21.39
N LYS A 548 21.94 -8.07 21.11
CA LYS A 548 22.86 -9.21 20.85
C LYS A 548 23.56 -9.08 19.49
N LEU A 549 22.90 -8.45 18.52
CA LEU A 549 23.41 -8.23 17.17
C LEU A 549 23.66 -6.75 16.90
N GLY A 550 23.40 -5.91 17.90
CA GLY A 550 23.33 -4.47 17.77
C GLY A 550 24.68 -3.79 17.74
N ALA A 551 24.74 -2.73 16.96
CA ALA A 551 25.85 -1.79 16.93
C ALA A 551 25.53 -0.57 17.80
N LYS A 552 26.54 0.00 18.45
CA LYS A 552 26.39 1.18 19.33
C LYS A 552 25.89 2.41 18.54
N GLU A 553 26.27 2.48 17.29
CA GLU A 553 26.05 3.57 16.37
C GLU A 553 24.60 3.67 15.91
N GLY A 554 23.80 2.59 16.06
CA GLY A 554 22.38 2.66 15.84
C GLY A 554 21.74 1.51 15.08
N ASP A 555 20.45 1.72 14.75
CA ASP A 555 19.60 0.70 14.16
C ASP A 555 20.00 0.34 12.72
N HIS A 556 20.52 1.29 11.90
CA HIS A 556 20.91 1.00 10.52
C HIS A 556 22.04 -0.03 10.45
N ILE A 557 23.08 0.14 11.27
CA ILE A 557 24.19 -0.81 11.35
C ILE A 557 23.70 -2.14 11.91
N THR A 558 22.79 -2.10 12.88
CA THR A 558 22.16 -3.31 13.45
C THR A 558 21.42 -4.11 12.39
N LEU A 559 20.69 -3.45 11.47
CA LEU A 559 20.00 -4.12 10.36
C LEU A 559 20.98 -4.79 9.40
N ILE A 560 22.13 -4.14 9.10
CA ILE A 560 23.19 -4.73 8.28
C ILE A 560 23.72 -5.99 8.95
N ASN A 561 24.04 -5.94 10.26
CA ASN A 561 24.56 -7.06 11.02
C ASN A 561 23.57 -8.25 11.04
N ILE A 562 22.27 -7.98 11.24
CA ILE A 562 21.23 -9.02 11.20
C ILE A 562 21.21 -9.72 9.83
N PHE A 563 21.23 -8.95 8.75
CA PHE A 563 21.22 -9.52 7.41
C PHE A 563 22.45 -10.37 7.13
N LEU A 564 23.64 -9.84 7.44
CA LEU A 564 24.91 -10.55 7.21
C LEU A 564 24.94 -11.85 8.00
N ALA A 565 24.58 -11.82 9.29
CA ALA A 565 24.51 -13.01 10.13
C ALA A 565 23.55 -14.06 9.56
N PHE A 566 22.36 -13.62 9.10
CA PHE A 566 21.37 -14.51 8.48
C PHE A 566 21.86 -15.09 7.14
N ASN A 567 22.49 -14.27 6.31
CA ASN A 567 22.91 -14.67 4.97
C ASN A 567 24.12 -15.63 4.96
N HIS A 568 24.96 -15.59 6.00
CA HIS A 568 26.05 -16.56 6.18
C HIS A 568 25.54 -17.99 6.43
N LEU A 569 24.32 -18.16 6.91
CA LEU A 569 23.72 -19.47 7.19
C LEU A 569 23.26 -20.14 5.91
N LYS A 570 23.86 -21.28 5.59
CA LYS A 570 23.59 -22.02 4.33
C LYS A 570 22.36 -22.93 4.40
N SER A 571 22.04 -23.50 5.56
CA SER A 571 20.91 -24.42 5.69
C SER A 571 19.64 -23.71 6.17
N GLN A 572 18.49 -24.11 5.65
CA GLN A 572 17.20 -23.56 6.05
C GLN A 572 16.89 -23.81 7.53
N GLN A 573 17.33 -24.97 8.07
CA GLN A 573 17.19 -25.28 9.49
C GLN A 573 17.98 -24.32 10.38
N ALA A 574 19.25 -24.01 9.99
CA ALA A 574 20.07 -23.04 10.71
C ALA A 574 19.45 -21.62 10.66
N ARG A 575 18.92 -21.21 9.51
CA ARG A 575 18.20 -19.94 9.36
C ARG A 575 16.95 -19.88 10.26
N GLN A 576 16.19 -20.98 10.32
CA GLN A 576 15.01 -21.06 11.20
C GLN A 576 15.42 -21.01 12.67
N GLY A 577 16.46 -21.74 13.09
CA GLY A 577 17.01 -21.71 14.45
C GLY A 577 17.42 -20.29 14.84
N PHE A 578 18.24 -19.65 14.02
CA PHE A 578 18.71 -18.26 14.23
C PHE A 578 17.53 -17.27 14.40
N CYS A 579 16.52 -17.37 13.53
CA CYS A 579 15.35 -16.50 13.62
C CYS A 579 14.54 -16.75 14.89
N ASN A 580 14.37 -18.00 15.32
CA ASN A 580 13.68 -18.34 16.55
C ASN A 580 14.40 -17.82 17.79
N ASP A 581 15.74 -17.94 17.83
CA ASP A 581 16.59 -17.50 18.95
C ASP A 581 16.58 -15.98 19.10
N HIS A 582 16.56 -15.26 17.97
CA HIS A 582 16.59 -13.79 17.94
C HIS A 582 15.22 -13.13 17.74
N LYS A 583 14.13 -13.92 17.69
CA LYS A 583 12.76 -13.43 17.44
C LYS A 583 12.62 -12.67 16.13
N LEU A 584 13.33 -13.10 15.09
CA LEU A 584 13.35 -12.52 13.77
C LEU A 584 12.34 -13.21 12.86
N ASN A 585 11.77 -12.45 11.93
CA ASN A 585 10.86 -12.96 10.92
C ASN A 585 11.67 -13.55 9.74
N ILE A 586 11.74 -14.87 9.67
CA ILE A 586 12.48 -15.58 8.61
C ILE A 586 11.96 -15.23 7.21
N LYS A 587 10.65 -15.00 7.06
CA LYS A 587 10.04 -14.69 5.77
C LYS A 587 10.46 -13.30 5.30
N SER A 588 10.47 -12.31 6.20
CA SER A 588 10.99 -10.97 5.92
C SER A 588 12.48 -11.01 5.53
N LEU A 589 13.29 -11.76 6.24
CA LEU A 589 14.71 -11.88 5.93
C LEU A 589 14.98 -12.60 4.60
N ASN A 590 14.23 -13.64 4.28
CA ASN A 590 14.32 -14.30 2.97
C ASN A 590 13.90 -13.33 1.83
N MET A 591 12.90 -12.45 2.07
CA MET A 591 12.54 -11.42 1.12
C MET A 591 13.65 -10.38 0.96
N ALA A 592 14.31 -9.96 2.05
CA ALA A 592 15.48 -9.08 2.00
C ALA A 592 16.59 -9.66 1.13
N VAL A 593 16.87 -10.98 1.24
CA VAL A 593 17.86 -11.65 0.39
C VAL A 593 17.48 -11.57 -1.08
N LYS A 594 16.21 -11.81 -1.44
CA LYS A 594 15.73 -11.69 -2.83
C LYS A 594 15.88 -10.26 -3.37
N ILE A 595 15.53 -9.25 -2.55
CA ILE A 595 15.68 -7.84 -2.93
C ILE A 595 17.16 -7.51 -3.12
N HIS A 596 18.03 -7.91 -2.20
CA HIS A 596 19.47 -7.71 -2.30
C HIS A 596 20.05 -8.32 -3.57
N ASP A 597 19.73 -9.58 -3.90
CA ASP A 597 20.21 -10.26 -5.11
C ASP A 597 19.76 -9.53 -6.38
N GLN A 598 18.54 -8.97 -6.38
CA GLN A 598 18.04 -8.17 -7.50
C GLN A 598 18.78 -6.85 -7.64
N LEU A 599 19.01 -6.14 -6.53
CA LEU A 599 19.80 -4.91 -6.54
C LEU A 599 21.24 -5.17 -7.05
N CYS A 600 21.85 -6.27 -6.63
CA CYS A 600 23.17 -6.69 -7.13
C CYS A 600 23.16 -6.94 -8.65
N LYS A 601 22.11 -7.56 -9.19
CA LYS A 601 21.95 -7.75 -10.64
C LYS A 601 21.82 -6.42 -11.38
N GLN A 602 21.05 -5.48 -10.84
CA GLN A 602 20.88 -4.14 -11.42
C GLN A 602 22.19 -3.35 -11.42
N VAL A 603 22.91 -3.34 -10.29
CA VAL A 603 24.22 -2.70 -10.16
C VAL A 603 25.22 -3.25 -11.20
N LYS A 604 25.24 -4.58 -11.40
CA LYS A 604 26.07 -5.20 -12.44
C LYS A 604 25.68 -4.74 -13.86
N ARG A 605 24.38 -4.62 -14.16
CA ARG A 605 23.89 -4.12 -15.46
C ARG A 605 24.31 -2.67 -15.69
N MET A 606 24.34 -1.86 -14.64
CA MET A 606 24.79 -0.47 -14.71
C MET A 606 26.32 -0.31 -14.77
N GLY A 607 27.08 -1.40 -14.64
CA GLY A 607 28.55 -1.39 -14.67
C GLY A 607 29.19 -0.72 -13.44
N LEU A 608 28.46 -0.58 -12.32
CA LEU A 608 28.98 0.01 -11.09
C LEU A 608 29.84 -1.02 -10.34
N LYS A 609 31.00 -0.57 -9.84
CA LYS A 609 31.89 -1.40 -9.02
C LYS A 609 31.43 -1.38 -7.57
N VAL A 610 31.22 -2.57 -7.02
CA VAL A 610 30.89 -2.72 -5.60
C VAL A 610 32.17 -2.65 -4.78
N ASN A 611 32.23 -1.71 -3.86
CA ASN A 611 33.33 -1.53 -2.91
C ASN A 611 32.92 -2.17 -1.55
N ASN A 612 33.88 -2.84 -0.93
CA ASN A 612 33.69 -3.46 0.38
C ASN A 612 34.76 -2.93 1.34
N SER A 613 34.33 -2.12 2.29
CA SER A 613 35.12 -1.73 3.47
C SER A 613 34.43 -2.37 4.68
N GLU A 614 34.90 -3.54 5.08
CA GLU A 614 34.23 -4.38 6.09
C GLU A 614 34.11 -3.68 7.47
N ASP A 615 35.01 -2.75 7.81
CA ASP A 615 35.06 -2.10 9.12
C ASP A 615 34.81 -0.58 9.12
N ASP A 616 34.39 0.01 7.99
CA ASP A 616 34.18 1.46 7.90
C ASP A 616 32.74 1.86 8.28
N ILE A 617 32.47 1.86 9.57
CA ILE A 617 31.17 2.34 10.11
C ILE A 617 31.00 3.83 9.83
N GLU A 618 32.06 4.62 9.84
CA GLU A 618 31.99 6.05 9.56
C GLU A 618 31.53 6.30 8.12
N GLY A 619 32.09 5.58 7.15
CA GLY A 619 31.67 5.66 5.75
C GLY A 619 30.19 5.34 5.56
N ILE A 620 29.66 4.35 6.29
CA ILE A 620 28.23 4.01 6.28
C ILE A 620 27.37 5.16 6.82
N LEU A 621 27.74 5.73 7.98
CA LEU A 621 26.99 6.83 8.60
C LEU A 621 27.08 8.11 7.77
N ARG A 622 28.24 8.41 7.18
CA ARG A 622 28.41 9.52 6.23
C ARG A 622 27.56 9.35 4.98
N ALA A 623 27.48 8.13 4.44
CA ALA A 623 26.62 7.83 3.30
C ALA A 623 25.13 8.07 3.63
N LEU A 624 24.65 7.68 4.83
CA LEU A 624 23.28 7.95 5.29
C LEU A 624 22.96 9.44 5.28
N VAL A 625 23.92 10.31 5.67
CA VAL A 625 23.73 11.75 5.64
C VAL A 625 23.39 12.24 4.23
N THR A 626 23.98 11.68 3.17
CA THR A 626 23.75 12.14 1.79
C THR A 626 22.30 12.01 1.31
N ALA A 627 21.50 11.16 1.94
CA ALA A 627 20.12 10.91 1.54
C ALA A 627 19.09 11.31 2.60
N PHE A 628 19.45 11.18 3.89
CA PHE A 628 18.56 11.43 5.01
C PHE A 628 18.87 12.72 5.79
N PHE A 629 19.68 13.63 5.24
CA PHE A 629 20.03 14.91 5.90
C PHE A 629 18.83 15.76 6.30
N MET A 630 17.66 15.60 5.66
CA MET A 630 16.42 16.25 6.06
C MET A 630 15.79 15.61 7.31
N ASN A 631 16.16 14.38 7.64
CA ASN A 631 15.66 13.59 8.74
C ASN A 631 16.68 13.56 9.89
N VAL A 632 17.16 14.72 10.30
CA VAL A 632 18.10 14.87 11.40
C VAL A 632 17.40 15.56 12.56
N ALA A 633 17.66 15.09 13.78
CA ALA A 633 17.10 15.64 14.99
C ALA A 633 18.16 15.78 16.10
N GLN A 634 17.96 16.79 16.93
CA GLN A 634 18.84 17.12 18.05
C GLN A 634 18.14 16.84 19.37
N LEU A 635 18.86 16.20 20.31
CA LEU A 635 18.39 15.94 21.68
C LEU A 635 18.12 17.25 22.41
N GLN A 636 17.00 17.33 23.10
CA GLN A 636 16.59 18.44 23.94
C GLN A 636 16.77 18.09 25.42
N PRO A 637 16.86 19.09 26.32
CA PRO A 637 17.07 18.85 27.75
C PRO A 637 15.97 18.03 28.44
N ASP A 638 14.78 17.96 27.83
CA ASP A 638 13.62 17.17 28.32
C ASP A 638 13.66 15.69 27.87
N GLY A 639 14.70 15.28 27.14
CA GLY A 639 14.84 13.93 26.60
C GLY A 639 14.04 13.69 25.31
N SER A 640 13.40 14.71 24.76
CA SER A 640 12.82 14.69 23.42
C SER A 640 13.89 15.06 22.38
N TYR A 641 13.57 14.81 21.10
CA TYR A 641 14.38 15.27 19.99
C TYR A 641 13.63 16.32 19.19
N ARG A 642 14.34 17.28 18.65
CA ARG A 642 13.77 18.29 17.77
C ARG A 642 14.36 18.15 16.37
N ASN A 643 13.50 17.93 15.38
CA ASN A 643 13.93 17.88 13.99
C ASN A 643 14.48 19.25 13.55
N LEU A 644 15.57 19.26 12.80
CA LEU A 644 16.23 20.50 12.36
C LEU A 644 15.39 21.31 11.38
N ARG A 645 14.66 20.64 10.47
CA ARG A 645 13.91 21.25 9.39
C ARG A 645 12.63 21.93 9.90
N ASN A 646 11.74 21.15 10.47
CA ASN A 646 10.38 21.56 10.82
C ASN A 646 10.18 21.89 12.30
N LYS A 647 11.22 21.73 13.13
CA LYS A 647 11.21 21.97 14.59
C LYS A 647 10.22 21.10 15.37
N GLU A 648 9.68 20.06 14.76
CA GLU A 648 8.79 19.12 15.42
C GLU A 648 9.50 18.33 16.53
N ILE A 649 8.72 18.01 17.56
CA ILE A 649 9.20 17.22 18.69
C ILE A 649 8.99 15.74 18.39
N LEU A 650 10.08 15.00 18.40
CA LEU A 650 10.14 13.57 18.10
C LEU A 650 10.69 12.80 19.30
N PHE A 651 10.45 11.51 19.34
CA PHE A 651 10.96 10.59 20.35
C PHE A 651 11.61 9.38 19.70
N LEU A 652 12.60 8.79 20.34
CA LEU A 652 13.13 7.49 19.90
C LEU A 652 12.07 6.42 20.07
N HIS A 653 11.90 5.55 19.07
CA HIS A 653 11.01 4.40 19.20
C HIS A 653 11.50 3.48 20.34
N PRO A 654 10.61 2.91 21.18
CA PRO A 654 11.00 2.07 22.31
C PRO A 654 11.89 0.87 21.94
N THR A 655 11.81 0.41 20.68
CA THR A 655 12.63 -0.69 20.15
C THR A 655 13.96 -0.23 19.53
N SER A 656 14.25 1.06 19.47
CA SER A 656 15.53 1.56 18.95
C SER A 656 16.67 1.24 19.93
N ILE A 657 17.82 0.81 19.39
CA ILE A 657 18.99 0.51 20.20
C ILE A 657 19.55 1.76 20.89
N LEU A 658 19.35 2.92 20.29
CA LEU A 658 19.80 4.21 20.83
C LEU A 658 18.98 4.71 22.04
N ASN A 659 17.85 4.06 22.33
CA ASN A 659 17.03 4.41 23.50
C ASN A 659 17.74 4.19 24.85
N ILE A 660 18.99 3.76 24.82
CA ILE A 660 19.85 3.55 25.98
C ILE A 660 20.83 4.73 26.17
N ASN A 661 21.40 5.21 25.08
CA ASN A 661 22.49 6.18 25.09
C ASN A 661 22.07 7.62 24.83
N PHE A 662 20.90 7.82 24.18
CA PHE A 662 20.35 9.13 23.82
C PHE A 662 21.41 10.06 23.23
N PRO A 663 21.97 9.72 22.02
CA PRO A 663 23.01 10.55 21.42
C PRO A 663 22.47 11.95 21.09
N GLN A 664 23.36 12.94 21.10
CA GLN A 664 22.99 14.34 20.92
C GLN A 664 22.38 14.63 19.53
N TRP A 665 22.91 13.97 18.50
CA TRP A 665 22.48 14.13 17.12
C TRP A 665 22.14 12.78 16.54
N VAL A 666 20.98 12.69 15.91
CA VAL A 666 20.50 11.45 15.31
C VAL A 666 19.98 11.70 13.90
N ILE A 667 20.16 10.69 13.06
CA ILE A 667 19.56 10.57 11.74
C ILE A 667 18.60 9.38 11.74
N TYR A 668 17.45 9.53 11.11
CA TYR A 668 16.38 8.51 11.10
C TYR A 668 15.78 8.30 9.71
N SER A 669 15.28 7.10 9.44
CA SER A 669 14.63 6.78 8.18
C SER A 669 13.19 7.28 8.12
N GLU A 670 12.37 6.96 9.12
CA GLU A 670 10.93 7.26 9.14
C GLU A 670 10.45 7.77 10.51
N VAL A 671 9.27 8.40 10.50
CA VAL A 671 8.55 8.80 11.70
C VAL A 671 7.21 8.07 11.73
N VAL A 672 6.88 7.46 12.85
CA VAL A 672 5.60 6.77 13.06
C VAL A 672 4.84 7.47 14.18
N PHE A 673 3.58 7.77 13.94
CA PHE A 673 2.68 8.30 14.95
C PHE A 673 1.93 7.17 15.67
N SER A 674 1.99 7.20 16.99
CA SER A 674 1.15 6.37 17.86
C SER A 674 0.51 7.28 18.91
N THR A 675 1.00 7.30 20.12
CA THR A 675 0.67 8.31 21.15
C THR A 675 1.50 9.59 20.99
N LYS A 676 2.67 9.45 20.36
CA LYS A 676 3.65 10.51 20.04
C LYS A 676 4.29 10.20 18.68
N TYR A 677 5.05 11.15 18.17
CA TYR A 677 5.86 10.92 16.96
C TYR A 677 7.16 10.22 17.33
N TYR A 678 7.31 8.97 16.89
CA TYR A 678 8.50 8.15 17.15
C TYR A 678 9.35 8.00 15.89
N MET A 679 10.65 8.23 16.05
CA MET A 679 11.66 7.96 15.01
C MET A 679 11.99 6.47 15.01
N ARG A 680 12.01 5.87 13.83
CA ARG A 680 12.43 4.48 13.58
C ARG A 680 13.70 4.45 12.73
N GLU A 681 14.42 3.35 12.84
CA GLU A 681 15.73 3.12 12.23
C GLU A 681 16.61 4.36 12.43
N VAL A 682 17.11 4.49 13.65
CA VAL A 682 17.83 5.66 14.11
C VAL A 682 19.31 5.34 14.28
N SER A 683 20.20 6.20 13.79
CA SER A 683 21.64 6.14 14.04
C SER A 683 22.18 7.48 14.51
N GLU A 684 23.29 7.41 15.24
CA GLU A 684 24.07 8.57 15.65
C GLU A 684 24.71 9.26 14.43
N VAL A 685 24.83 10.59 14.44
CA VAL A 685 25.44 11.37 13.36
C VAL A 685 26.31 12.49 13.93
N ASP A 686 27.50 12.70 13.37
CA ASP A 686 28.30 13.89 13.67
C ASP A 686 27.74 15.10 12.90
N PRO A 687 27.38 16.20 13.58
CA PRO A 687 26.88 17.40 12.92
C PRO A 687 27.85 18.02 11.90
N LYS A 688 29.16 17.71 12.00
CA LYS A 688 30.16 18.16 11.01
C LYS A 688 29.88 17.57 9.62
N TRP A 689 29.45 16.33 9.56
CA TRP A 689 29.11 15.66 8.29
C TRP A 689 27.92 16.31 7.59
N LEU A 690 26.99 16.93 8.35
CA LEU A 690 25.86 17.67 7.77
C LEU A 690 26.36 18.91 7.00
N LEU A 691 27.35 19.61 7.56
CA LEU A 691 27.95 20.78 6.90
C LEU A 691 28.82 20.37 5.70
N GLU A 692 29.51 19.24 5.81
CA GLU A 692 30.39 18.75 4.73
C GLU A 692 29.57 18.19 3.55
N LEU A 693 28.62 17.30 3.79
CA LEU A 693 27.95 16.52 2.76
C LEU A 693 26.64 17.14 2.25
N ALA A 694 25.97 17.92 3.10
CA ALA A 694 24.68 18.55 2.82
C ALA A 694 24.74 20.10 2.98
N ASN A 695 25.91 20.71 2.74
CA ASN A 695 26.13 22.14 2.85
C ASN A 695 25.09 22.96 2.06
N HIS A 696 24.77 22.53 0.82
CA HIS A 696 23.78 23.16 -0.04
C HIS A 696 22.37 23.26 0.58
N TYR A 697 22.07 22.45 1.60
CA TYR A 697 20.79 22.48 2.32
C TYR A 697 20.88 23.28 3.62
N PHE A 698 22.06 23.25 4.28
CA PHE A 698 22.29 23.85 5.59
C PHE A 698 23.08 25.16 5.55
N GLU A 699 23.36 25.73 4.38
CA GLU A 699 24.07 26.99 4.20
C GLU A 699 23.41 28.20 4.89
N ASP A 700 22.18 28.04 5.38
CA ASP A 700 21.46 29.10 6.06
C ASP A 700 22.04 29.33 7.47
N GLN A 701 22.16 30.58 7.87
CA GLN A 701 22.74 31.13 9.11
C GLN A 701 22.34 30.39 10.43
N ARG A 702 21.38 29.50 10.38
CA ARG A 702 20.81 28.76 11.51
C ARG A 702 21.76 27.74 12.12
N LEU A 703 22.65 27.12 11.34
CA LEU A 703 23.66 26.22 11.86
C LEU A 703 24.78 26.99 12.54
N LYS A 704 25.20 28.13 11.98
CA LYS A 704 26.17 29.03 12.65
C LYS A 704 25.65 29.53 14.00
N GLN A 705 24.34 29.73 14.14
CA GLN A 705 23.71 30.07 15.43
C GLN A 705 23.62 28.85 16.38
N ALA A 706 23.49 27.63 15.86
CA ALA A 706 23.53 26.41 16.67
C ALA A 706 24.94 26.16 17.24
N GLU A 707 26.00 26.39 16.45
CA GLU A 707 27.39 26.29 16.92
C GLU A 707 27.75 27.35 17.99
N GLN A 708 27.25 28.59 17.82
CA GLN A 708 27.44 29.66 18.84
C GLN A 708 26.64 29.39 20.13
N LYS A 709 25.47 28.74 20.05
CA LYS A 709 24.73 28.26 21.21
C LYS A 709 25.41 27.04 21.83
N HIS A 710 26.04 26.20 21.01
CA HIS A 710 26.72 24.98 21.47
C HIS A 710 27.87 25.26 22.46
N GLY A 711 28.59 26.36 22.25
CA GLY A 711 29.58 26.80 23.23
C GLY A 711 29.00 27.14 24.62
N LYS A 712 27.73 27.49 24.70
CA LYS A 712 27.01 27.75 25.96
C LYS A 712 26.31 26.51 26.53
N GLU A 713 25.92 25.53 25.65
CA GLU A 713 25.24 24.31 26.06
C GLU A 713 26.17 23.20 26.49
N ILE A 714 27.45 23.20 26.06
CA ILE A 714 28.50 22.31 26.59
C ILE A 714 28.70 22.49 28.12
N ILE A 715 28.46 23.69 28.64
CA ILE A 715 28.51 23.95 30.07
C ILE A 715 27.34 23.26 30.79
N ALA A 716 26.16 23.27 30.20
CA ALA A 716 24.97 22.59 30.74
C ALA A 716 25.07 21.05 30.63
N GLN A 717 25.77 20.51 29.61
CA GLN A 717 25.98 19.08 29.44
C GLN A 717 26.95 18.51 30.45
N ASN A 718 28.01 19.23 30.80
CA ASN A 718 28.91 18.82 31.87
C ASN A 718 28.18 18.67 33.21
N ASP A 719 27.15 19.47 33.46
CA ASP A 719 26.31 19.35 34.65
C ASP A 719 25.32 18.17 34.55
N TYR A 720 24.86 17.84 33.32
CA TYR A 720 24.02 16.66 33.08
C TYR A 720 24.80 15.35 33.18
N GLU A 721 26.01 15.29 32.63
CA GLU A 721 26.92 14.13 32.78
C GLU A 721 27.38 13.92 34.21
N LYS A 722 27.67 14.98 34.99
CA LYS A 722 27.91 14.91 36.41
C LYS A 722 26.73 14.40 37.21
N ASN A 723 25.51 14.79 36.84
CA ASN A 723 24.28 14.24 37.42
C ASN A 723 24.03 12.79 37.00
N LYS A 724 24.36 12.42 35.76
CA LYS A 724 24.24 11.04 35.24
C LYS A 724 25.26 10.11 35.96
N GLN A 725 26.49 10.56 36.14
CA GLN A 725 27.50 9.83 36.90
C GLN A 725 27.10 9.66 38.38
N LYS A 726 26.52 10.68 39.02
CA LYS A 726 25.97 10.53 40.36
C LYS A 726 24.82 9.53 40.45
N ILE A 727 23.94 9.46 39.44
CA ILE A 727 22.86 8.48 39.37
C ILE A 727 23.43 7.07 39.10
N GLU A 728 24.50 6.94 38.34
CA GLU A 728 25.16 5.66 38.08
C GLU A 728 25.95 5.18 39.29
N GLU A 729 26.59 6.08 40.05
CA GLU A 729 27.25 5.77 41.34
C GLU A 729 26.24 5.37 42.42
N GLU A 730 25.06 5.99 42.48
CA GLU A 730 23.95 5.56 43.34
C GLU A 730 23.37 4.19 42.93
N LYS A 731 23.35 3.88 41.64
CA LYS A 731 22.94 2.55 41.14
C LYS A 731 23.94 1.45 41.38
N GLN A 732 25.23 1.76 41.51
CA GLN A 732 26.27 0.79 41.86
C GLN A 732 26.26 0.46 43.35
N LYS A 733 25.74 1.35 44.21
CA LYS A 733 25.65 1.13 45.65
C LYS A 733 24.47 0.25 46.07
N ASP A 734 23.47 0.00 45.16
CA ASP A 734 22.34 -0.86 45.46
C ASP A 734 21.91 -1.68 44.21
N PRO A 735 22.53 -2.88 44.05
CA PRO A 735 22.32 -3.69 42.82
C PRO A 735 20.91 -4.27 42.65
N VAL A 736 20.07 -4.20 43.67
CA VAL A 736 18.72 -4.80 43.66
C VAL A 736 17.65 -3.83 43.19
N MET A 737 17.85 -2.52 43.29
CA MET A 737 16.88 -1.50 42.89
C MET A 737 17.00 -1.00 41.44
N GLY A 738 18.07 -1.37 40.75
CA GLY A 738 18.38 -0.87 39.39
C GLY A 738 17.50 -1.38 38.28
N ARG A 739 16.57 -2.33 38.51
CA ARG A 739 15.83 -3.00 37.43
C ARG A 739 14.39 -2.50 37.20
N PHE A 740 13.81 -1.61 38.04
CA PHE A 740 12.40 -1.30 37.95
C PHE A 740 11.96 0.16 38.10
N ASN A 741 12.83 1.18 38.02
CA ASN A 741 12.42 2.56 38.30
C ASN A 741 12.87 3.60 37.28
N ILE A 742 12.50 3.43 35.99
CA ILE A 742 12.66 4.50 34.98
C ILE A 742 11.43 5.43 34.87
N PHE A 743 10.31 5.12 35.51
CA PHE A 743 9.08 5.91 35.40
C PHE A 743 8.38 6.27 36.70
N LYS A 744 9.08 6.41 37.83
CA LYS A 744 8.49 7.06 39.00
C LYS A 744 9.23 8.35 39.30
N ARG A 745 8.74 9.46 38.75
CA ARG A 745 9.06 10.79 39.30
C ARG A 745 8.66 10.81 40.78
N LYS A 746 9.61 10.91 41.70
CA LYS A 746 9.36 11.22 43.08
C LYS A 746 8.68 12.58 43.16
N ARG A 747 7.45 12.58 43.68
CA ARG A 747 6.91 13.80 44.28
C ARG A 747 7.77 14.08 45.52
N PRO A 748 8.12 15.31 45.85
CA PRO A 748 8.78 15.64 47.11
C PRO A 748 7.82 15.36 48.23
N THR A 749 8.13 14.33 48.99
CA THR A 749 7.47 14.08 50.29
C THR A 749 8.12 15.01 51.30
N ASN A 750 7.46 16.10 51.66
CA ASN A 750 7.65 16.68 52.98
C ASN A 750 6.76 15.93 53.94
N VAL A 751 7.46 15.24 54.84
CA VAL A 751 6.92 14.73 56.11
C VAL A 751 6.52 15.92 56.93
N ILE A 752 5.33 15.87 57.52
CA ILE A 752 5.05 16.16 58.96
C ILE A 752 3.52 16.24 59.17
N GLY A 753 3.08 15.49 60.18
CA GLY A 753 1.99 15.85 61.09
C GLY A 753 0.57 15.55 60.62
N ARG A 754 -0.03 14.67 61.28
CA ARG A 754 -1.48 14.49 61.44
C ARG A 754 -2.14 15.83 61.57
N ASP A 755 -3.16 16.06 60.76
CA ASP A 755 -4.46 16.62 61.14
C ASP A 755 -5.40 16.43 59.97
N ASP A 756 -6.38 15.63 60.16
CA ASP A 756 -7.56 15.45 59.32
C ASP A 756 -8.37 16.76 59.32
N ASP A 757 -9.03 17.06 58.25
CA ASP A 757 -9.92 18.20 58.04
C ASP A 757 -9.31 19.48 57.47
N LYS A 758 -8.95 19.44 56.13
CA LYS A 758 -8.91 20.66 55.30
C LYS A 758 -8.46 20.40 53.84
N GLU A 759 -8.90 19.34 53.18
CA GLU A 759 -8.53 19.03 51.78
C GLU A 759 -9.55 19.44 50.70
N GLN A 760 -10.52 20.29 50.97
CA GLN A 760 -11.50 20.68 49.93
C GLN A 760 -11.33 22.11 49.34
N GLU A 761 -10.49 22.97 49.89
CA GLU A 761 -10.30 24.33 49.36
C GLU A 761 -9.03 24.58 48.56
N GLY A 762 -8.13 23.61 48.43
CA GLY A 762 -6.84 23.77 47.76
C GLY A 762 -6.83 23.52 46.22
N SER A 763 -7.83 22.79 45.69
CA SER A 763 -7.86 22.39 44.29
C SER A 763 -8.42 23.44 43.30
N GLU A 764 -9.24 24.37 43.79
CA GLU A 764 -9.79 25.43 42.93
C GLU A 764 -8.83 26.62 42.66
N LYS A 765 -7.82 26.83 43.52
CA LYS A 765 -6.90 27.95 43.35
C LYS A 765 -5.72 27.68 42.37
N ILE A 766 -5.45 26.43 42.04
CA ILE A 766 -4.35 26.06 41.11
C ILE A 766 -4.82 26.08 39.66
N GLN A 767 -6.12 25.92 39.38
CA GLN A 767 -6.65 26.00 38.03
C GLN A 767 -6.81 27.42 37.47
N LYS A 768 -6.68 28.45 38.29
CA LYS A 768 -6.84 29.88 37.88
C LYS A 768 -5.54 30.60 37.50
N LYS A 769 -4.37 29.97 37.56
CA LYS A 769 -3.07 30.61 37.27
C LYS A 769 -2.41 30.31 35.93
N PHE A 770 -3.00 29.49 35.05
CA PHE A 770 -2.49 29.24 33.70
C PHE A 770 -3.55 29.54 32.63
N LYS A 771 -4.03 30.77 32.56
CA LYS A 771 -4.62 31.31 31.33
C LYS A 771 -3.51 32.02 30.56
N ILE A 772 -2.94 31.32 29.60
CA ILE A 772 -2.11 31.93 28.54
C ILE A 772 -3.08 32.56 27.56
N ASN A 773 -3.06 33.87 27.45
CA ASN A 773 -3.76 34.62 26.43
C ASN A 773 -3.13 34.29 25.05
N LEU A 774 -3.86 33.59 24.22
CA LEU A 774 -3.59 33.47 22.79
C LEU A 774 -4.43 34.54 22.06
N PRO A 775 -3.83 35.28 21.12
CA PRO A 775 -4.60 36.26 20.31
C PRO A 775 -5.55 35.52 19.35
N PRO A 776 -6.70 36.09 18.98
CA PRO A 776 -7.69 35.43 18.15
C PRO A 776 -7.17 35.24 16.73
N SER A 777 -7.07 34.00 16.28
CA SER A 777 -6.83 33.67 14.89
C SER A 777 -8.13 33.73 14.10
N LYS A 778 -8.10 34.45 12.97
CA LYS A 778 -9.21 34.56 12.01
C LYS A 778 -9.56 33.17 11.44
N PRO A 779 -10.84 32.90 11.12
CA PRO A 779 -11.27 31.60 10.65
C PRO A 779 -10.80 31.37 9.19
N GLN A 780 -10.03 30.33 8.97
CA GLN A 780 -9.81 29.77 7.64
C GLN A 780 -10.30 28.32 7.62
N ASN A 781 -11.29 28.11 6.76
CA ASN A 781 -11.76 26.84 6.20
C ASN A 781 -11.70 25.59 7.09
N LYS A 782 -12.80 25.35 7.77
CA LYS A 782 -13.20 24.06 8.32
C LYS A 782 -13.72 23.17 7.19
N ASN A 783 -12.85 22.41 6.54
CA ASN A 783 -13.23 21.24 5.78
C ASN A 783 -12.02 20.31 5.73
N LEU A 784 -11.85 19.55 6.78
CA LEU A 784 -11.15 18.27 6.86
C LEU A 784 -10.82 18.01 8.35
N LEU A 785 -11.51 17.04 8.94
CA LEU A 785 -11.29 16.54 10.29
C LEU A 785 -11.81 17.46 11.44
N SER A 786 -13.12 17.46 11.67
CA SER A 786 -13.65 17.82 12.98
C SER A 786 -14.80 16.88 13.34
N PHE A 787 -14.50 15.89 14.17
CA PHE A 787 -15.50 15.38 15.09
C PHE A 787 -15.43 16.30 16.33
N ALA A 788 -16.26 17.31 16.35
CA ALA A 788 -16.59 18.06 17.57
C ALA A 788 -18.00 18.61 17.39
N GLN A 789 -18.79 18.38 18.42
CA GLN A 789 -20.10 18.94 18.68
C GLN A 789 -20.22 20.39 18.21
N ASP A 790 -21.29 20.72 17.51
CA ASP A 790 -21.90 22.03 17.58
C ASP A 790 -23.41 21.90 17.34
N ASP A 791 -24.09 22.72 18.11
CA ASP A 791 -25.48 22.82 18.46
C ASP A 791 -26.46 23.00 17.29
N GLU A 792 -27.69 22.67 17.59
CA GLU A 792 -28.94 22.77 16.88
C GLU A 792 -29.17 24.16 16.24
N GLU A 793 -29.51 24.19 14.97
CA GLU A 793 -30.48 25.14 14.40
C GLU A 793 -31.42 24.37 13.46
N GLU A 794 -32.66 24.31 13.87
CA GLU A 794 -33.78 23.75 13.13
C GLU A 794 -34.13 24.70 11.95
N GLU A 795 -33.99 24.22 10.71
CA GLU A 795 -34.75 24.77 9.58
C GLU A 795 -35.81 23.77 9.12
N GLU A 796 -37.07 24.14 9.41
CA GLU A 796 -38.26 23.50 8.87
C GLU A 796 -38.30 23.66 7.34
N TYR A 797 -38.26 22.53 6.61
CA TYR A 797 -38.71 22.49 5.23
C TYR A 797 -40.09 21.81 5.16
N ASN A 798 -41.09 22.63 4.85
CA ASN A 798 -42.43 22.20 4.46
C ASN A 798 -42.34 21.37 3.17
N VAL A 799 -42.81 20.13 3.22
CA VAL A 799 -43.11 19.32 2.03
C VAL A 799 -44.63 19.44 1.79
N GLU A 800 -45.00 20.10 0.70
CA GLU A 800 -46.36 20.04 0.16
C GLU A 800 -46.57 18.65 -0.47
N GLU A 801 -47.56 17.95 0.07
CA GLU A 801 -48.13 16.75 -0.56
C GLU A 801 -48.99 17.20 -1.75
N SER A 802 -48.67 16.67 -2.93
CA SER A 802 -49.57 16.69 -4.08
C SER A 802 -50.09 15.28 -4.35
N ASP A 803 -51.31 15.03 -3.94
CA ASP A 803 -52.15 13.92 -4.40
C ASP A 803 -52.42 14.04 -5.91
N ASP A 804 -52.07 13.02 -6.65
CA ASP A 804 -52.69 12.78 -7.97
C ASP A 804 -53.12 11.31 -8.11
N ASN A 805 -54.43 11.19 -8.07
CA ASN A 805 -55.23 10.04 -8.47
C ASN A 805 -55.00 9.67 -9.92
N ILE A 806 -54.68 8.42 -10.22
CA ILE A 806 -54.99 7.83 -11.52
C ILE A 806 -55.77 6.53 -11.33
N LYS A 807 -56.97 6.59 -11.87
CA LYS A 807 -57.95 5.52 -11.97
C LYS A 807 -57.50 4.39 -12.90
N GLU A 808 -57.85 3.18 -12.49
CA GLU A 808 -58.00 1.99 -13.33
C GLU A 808 -58.90 2.25 -14.54
N THR A 809 -58.48 1.73 -15.70
CA THR A 809 -59.39 1.09 -16.68
C THR A 809 -58.59 0.25 -17.66
N GLU A 810 -58.96 -1.07 -17.73
CA GLU A 810 -58.85 -2.12 -18.75
C GLU A 810 -57.42 -2.47 -19.22
#